data_dcaae6302b41dedc1c842d222b990ace
#
_entry.id   dcaae6302b41dedc1c842d222b990ace
#
_cell.length_a   1.000
_cell.length_b   1.000
_cell.length_c   1.000
_cell.angle_alpha   90.00
_cell.angle_beta   90.00
_cell.angle_gamma   90.00
#
_symmetry.space_group_name_H-M   'P 1'
#
loop_
_entity.id
_entity.type
_entity.pdbx_description
1 polymer ?
#
loop_
_entity_poly.entity_id
_entity_poly.type
_entity_poly.pdbx_seq_one_letter_code
_entity_poly.pdbx_strand_id
1 'polypeptide(L)'
;MNSNRKLIYLAVMASLAAPLASAADALKTDKVEVISSTPLPGIGVPLNIMPSNIQTVKSSDVNKQPGVSIADYMMNNMQGVTVSDMTGNPWQPEINFRGYSSSPLLGNSQGLSTYVDGVRVNEPFGDITLWDKIPSFAIDTMQLVPGSNPLYGLNTLGGAIAVQTKNGRDNQGVGIEYEAGSWGRQRALIEAGGVSKDGSVDYMIGYQHTTEDGWRKYSPSHLNQLFAKTGWQNETTKINLTYIGTDNNLIGNGFTPQSLLNGDRDQIHTRPDFTNNYSHFLALNGSHWLNQDTMLSGNVYYRKSNRQTKNGDLWEYQFEQPGGNYDNLTNSTPGDQLAGSVINRTKTTQDTYGATGQMTFNQDWVGKKNQFVVGAGYDYTLLRFKQIEQVNAAFGDLSITGSGVDAFDPSRMPVMSGDGLQDPKQTTGLTGKQYTARLFATDTLSFNEKWHLNAGASWNFTRIDNTDTLRGPYTATNLSSLTDKDSYTRLNPTVGLTHTPNENLTLFTSYSESSRAPTSIELGCSNPAQPCLLPSQMADDPPLNQVVAKTYEVGGRGNLTENLRWSAGLYQAVNHDDIQFTASAISGAGYYKNIGRTKRQGLDLGLAGNVDNFKWNASYSFVRATYDTDVDFMNSSNSTADDDGAYTAKKGSYLPSIPRHQLKLRGQYTISSDWTIGTNIVGFSDQYVWGNENNNHRANSACQGAISGSTEECAQGKGKISGYFVVNLDTQYNIGSGWKAFAKAINIFDREYNVSGRLGETQFSANGVYDGEERKMLGLLPGAPRAAWFGIRYDFGGSDKPNN
;
A
#
# COMPACT_ATOMS: atom_id res chain seq x y z
N MET A 1 -12.44 -38.92 14.02
CA MET A 1 -12.25 -37.46 14.13
C MET A 1 -13.13 -36.64 13.17
N ASN A 2 -14.28 -37.13 12.72
CA ASN A 2 -15.16 -36.45 11.71
C ASN A 2 -16.52 -35.97 12.24
N SER A 3 -16.79 -36.08 13.54
CA SER A 3 -18.14 -35.71 14.09
C SER A 3 -18.20 -34.27 14.64
N ASN A 4 -17.06 -33.70 15.08
CA ASN A 4 -17.04 -32.36 15.69
C ASN A 4 -17.02 -31.20 14.68
N ARG A 5 -16.67 -31.44 13.41
CA ARG A 5 -16.69 -30.40 12.36
C ARG A 5 -18.11 -30.04 11.92
N LYS A 6 -19.07 -30.97 11.98
CA LYS A 6 -20.47 -30.70 11.59
C LYS A 6 -21.23 -29.88 12.64
N LEU A 7 -20.88 -29.97 13.91
CA LEU A 7 -21.52 -29.21 14.97
C LEU A 7 -21.15 -27.73 14.98
N ILE A 8 -19.94 -27.38 14.57
CA ILE A 8 -19.49 -25.98 14.48
C ILE A 8 -20.19 -25.25 13.29
N TYR A 9 -20.40 -25.95 12.17
CA TYR A 9 -21.15 -25.37 11.03
C TYR A 9 -22.64 -25.16 11.38
N LEU A 10 -23.24 -26.01 12.20
CA LEU A 10 -24.63 -25.80 12.63
C LEU A 10 -24.77 -24.68 13.68
N ALA A 11 -23.78 -24.48 14.54
CA ALA A 11 -23.82 -23.41 15.54
C ALA A 11 -23.69 -22.01 14.94
N VAL A 12 -22.88 -21.84 13.87
CA VAL A 12 -22.76 -20.58 13.13
C VAL A 12 -24.00 -20.28 12.29
N MET A 13 -24.64 -21.30 11.74
CA MET A 13 -25.90 -21.11 10.97
C MET A 13 -27.15 -20.98 11.88
N ALA A 14 -27.14 -21.50 13.09
CA ALA A 14 -28.23 -21.38 14.04
C ALA A 14 -28.26 -20.01 14.76
N SER A 15 -27.15 -19.30 14.84
CA SER A 15 -27.11 -17.94 15.38
C SER A 15 -27.67 -16.89 14.42
N LEU A 16 -27.93 -17.25 13.15
CA LEU A 16 -28.52 -16.37 12.13
C LEU A 16 -30.05 -16.47 12.04
N ALA A 17 -30.67 -17.34 12.82
CA ALA A 17 -32.11 -17.57 12.80
C ALA A 17 -32.75 -17.27 14.17
N ALA A 18 -32.54 -16.06 14.72
CA ALA A 18 -33.32 -15.56 15.85
C ALA A 18 -34.52 -14.73 15.36
N PRO A 19 -35.70 -14.86 15.98
CA PRO A 19 -36.89 -14.18 15.49
C PRO A 19 -36.84 -12.68 15.70
N LEU A 20 -37.27 -11.95 14.69
CA LEU A 20 -37.49 -10.51 14.69
C LEU A 20 -38.53 -10.12 15.74
N ALA A 21 -38.10 -9.61 16.87
CA ALA A 21 -38.97 -8.90 17.81
C ALA A 21 -38.52 -7.44 17.85
N SER A 22 -39.44 -6.56 17.51
CA SER A 22 -39.22 -5.14 17.36
C SER A 22 -39.09 -4.42 18.71
N ALA A 23 -38.03 -3.64 18.86
CA ALA A 23 -38.03 -2.44 19.64
C ALA A 23 -37.14 -1.41 18.92
N ALA A 24 -37.76 -0.44 18.31
CA ALA A 24 -37.12 0.61 17.54
C ALA A 24 -36.66 1.75 18.46
N ASP A 25 -35.35 1.86 18.64
CA ASP A 25 -34.78 3.19 18.78
C ASP A 25 -34.39 3.65 17.37
N ALA A 26 -35.13 4.58 16.83
CA ALA A 26 -34.92 5.15 15.51
C ALA A 26 -33.49 5.69 15.46
N LEU A 27 -32.67 5.11 14.57
CA LEU A 27 -31.47 5.77 14.09
C LEU A 27 -31.93 7.14 13.60
N LYS A 28 -31.56 8.21 14.34
CA LYS A 28 -31.66 9.56 13.82
C LYS A 28 -31.04 9.55 12.44
N THR A 29 -31.77 9.98 11.45
CA THR A 29 -31.32 10.16 10.06
C THR A 29 -29.90 10.70 10.10
N ASP A 30 -28.95 9.86 9.71
CA ASP A 30 -27.55 10.25 9.64
C ASP A 30 -27.48 11.54 8.82
N LYS A 31 -26.80 12.55 9.35
CA LYS A 31 -26.50 13.79 8.60
C LYS A 31 -25.99 13.34 7.25
N VAL A 32 -26.54 13.90 6.17
CA VAL A 32 -26.12 13.62 4.80
C VAL A 32 -24.60 13.73 4.75
N GLU A 33 -23.94 12.61 4.49
CA GLU A 33 -22.48 12.58 4.42
C GLU A 33 -22.02 13.43 3.25
N VAL A 34 -21.21 14.44 3.54
CA VAL A 34 -20.68 15.36 2.55
C VAL A 34 -19.22 15.00 2.30
N ILE A 35 -18.86 14.81 1.05
CA ILE A 35 -17.52 14.44 0.61
C ILE A 35 -16.94 15.51 -0.31
N SER A 36 -15.62 15.64 -0.31
CA SER A 36 -14.95 16.52 -1.28
C SER A 36 -14.84 15.84 -2.64
N SER A 37 -15.16 16.55 -3.71
CA SER A 37 -14.97 16.06 -5.09
C SER A 37 -13.50 16.10 -5.54
N THR A 38 -12.65 16.81 -4.80
CA THR A 38 -11.21 16.96 -5.04
C THR A 38 -10.43 16.66 -3.76
N PRO A 39 -9.11 16.48 -3.81
CA PRO A 39 -8.29 16.29 -2.60
C PRO A 39 -8.34 17.46 -1.61
N LEU A 40 -8.57 18.68 -2.11
CA LEU A 40 -8.63 19.88 -1.28
C LEU A 40 -9.94 19.98 -0.50
N PRO A 41 -9.92 20.61 0.69
CA PRO A 41 -11.14 20.99 1.37
C PRO A 41 -12.01 21.87 0.46
N GLY A 42 -13.30 21.55 0.38
CA GLY A 42 -14.27 22.25 -0.44
C GLY A 42 -15.60 22.38 0.28
N ILE A 43 -16.58 22.97 -0.37
CA ILE A 43 -17.97 23.02 0.11
C ILE A 43 -18.51 21.61 0.29
N GLY A 44 -17.93 20.67 -0.49
CA GLY A 44 -18.32 19.27 -0.52
C GLY A 44 -19.60 19.04 -1.32
N VAL A 45 -19.83 17.78 -1.63
CA VAL A 45 -21.02 17.30 -2.35
C VAL A 45 -21.63 16.18 -1.54
N PRO A 46 -22.95 16.13 -1.38
CA PRO A 46 -23.61 15.00 -0.73
C PRO A 46 -23.25 13.66 -1.38
N LEU A 47 -22.89 12.68 -0.58
CA LEU A 47 -22.47 11.34 -1.09
C LEU A 47 -23.55 10.72 -1.98
N ASN A 48 -24.84 10.93 -1.67
CA ASN A 48 -25.95 10.34 -2.43
C ASN A 48 -26.05 10.86 -3.89
N ILE A 49 -25.43 11.99 -4.24
CA ILE A 49 -25.41 12.47 -5.63
C ILE A 49 -24.07 12.22 -6.33
N MET A 50 -23.12 11.53 -5.70
CA MET A 50 -21.84 11.17 -6.32
C MET A 50 -21.93 9.87 -7.12
N PRO A 51 -21.38 9.84 -8.37
CA PRO A 51 -21.49 8.68 -9.26
C PRO A 51 -20.39 7.64 -9.03
N SER A 52 -20.07 7.32 -7.78
CA SER A 52 -19.08 6.28 -7.42
C SER A 52 -19.32 5.73 -6.01
N ASN A 53 -18.84 4.51 -5.75
CA ASN A 53 -18.98 3.83 -4.46
C ASN A 53 -17.84 4.23 -3.50
N ILE A 54 -17.82 5.49 -3.06
CA ILE A 54 -16.83 6.00 -2.11
C ILE A 54 -17.05 5.36 -0.74
N GLN A 55 -15.95 4.88 -0.14
CA GLN A 55 -15.95 4.30 1.21
C GLN A 55 -15.29 5.28 2.16
N THR A 56 -15.99 5.67 3.22
CA THR A 56 -15.47 6.57 4.26
C THR A 56 -15.27 5.81 5.56
N VAL A 57 -14.15 6.06 6.21
CA VAL A 57 -13.78 5.56 7.53
C VAL A 57 -13.55 6.76 8.43
N LYS A 58 -14.16 6.78 9.60
CA LYS A 58 -13.94 7.80 10.63
C LYS A 58 -13.04 7.26 11.74
N SER A 59 -12.32 8.14 12.40
CA SER A 59 -11.51 7.78 13.58
C SER A 59 -12.35 7.07 14.65
N SER A 60 -13.61 7.46 14.83
CA SER A 60 -14.54 6.79 15.74
C SER A 60 -14.78 5.32 15.41
N ASP A 61 -14.71 4.93 14.15
CA ASP A 61 -14.86 3.53 13.72
C ASP A 61 -13.57 2.73 13.93
N VAL A 62 -12.42 3.36 13.68
CA VAL A 62 -11.10 2.78 13.97
C VAL A 62 -10.91 2.62 15.48
N ASN A 63 -11.31 3.61 16.28
CA ASN A 63 -11.20 3.57 17.75
C ASN A 63 -12.08 2.49 18.41
N LYS A 64 -13.12 1.99 17.71
CA LYS A 64 -13.88 0.81 18.14
C LYS A 64 -13.13 -0.50 17.92
N GLN A 65 -12.00 -0.45 17.21
CA GLN A 65 -11.09 -1.58 16.97
C GLN A 65 -9.67 -1.17 17.44
N PRO A 66 -9.46 -1.02 18.74
CA PRO A 66 -8.22 -0.50 19.28
C PRO A 66 -7.02 -1.39 18.93
N GLY A 67 -5.83 -0.80 18.82
CA GLY A 67 -4.60 -1.52 18.48
C GLY A 67 -4.49 -1.95 17.00
N VAL A 68 -5.43 -1.59 16.14
CA VAL A 68 -5.42 -1.91 14.71
C VAL A 68 -4.73 -0.80 13.92
N SER A 69 -3.79 -1.17 13.04
CA SER A 69 -3.23 -0.20 12.09
C SER A 69 -4.28 0.21 11.06
N ILE A 70 -4.05 1.31 10.35
CA ILE A 70 -4.97 1.73 9.30
C ILE A 70 -5.06 0.70 8.17
N ALA A 71 -3.94 0.06 7.82
CA ALA A 71 -3.91 -0.99 6.82
C ALA A 71 -4.70 -2.24 7.27
N ASP A 72 -4.54 -2.65 8.53
CA ASP A 72 -5.35 -3.74 9.12
C ASP A 72 -6.84 -3.39 9.11
N TYR A 73 -7.18 -2.13 9.46
CA TYR A 73 -8.56 -1.69 9.40
C TYR A 73 -9.12 -1.79 7.98
N MET A 74 -8.37 -1.31 6.98
CA MET A 74 -8.77 -1.40 5.57
C MET A 74 -8.94 -2.86 5.14
N MET A 75 -7.99 -3.73 5.49
CA MET A 75 -8.06 -5.14 5.18
C MET A 75 -9.29 -5.82 5.80
N ASN A 76 -9.60 -5.48 7.04
CA ASN A 76 -10.70 -6.12 7.77
C ASN A 76 -12.09 -5.61 7.38
N ASN A 77 -12.22 -4.34 6.94
CA ASN A 77 -13.52 -3.68 6.88
C ASN A 77 -13.88 -3.10 5.50
N MET A 78 -12.91 -2.78 4.63
CA MET A 78 -13.20 -2.07 3.37
C MET A 78 -13.36 -3.05 2.20
N GLN A 79 -14.36 -2.80 1.35
CA GLN A 79 -14.65 -3.61 0.16
C GLN A 79 -13.51 -3.50 -0.86
N GLY A 80 -13.16 -4.60 -1.51
CA GLY A 80 -12.18 -4.65 -2.60
C GLY A 80 -10.74 -4.41 -2.19
N VAL A 81 -10.47 -4.19 -0.90
CA VAL A 81 -9.13 -3.96 -0.37
C VAL A 81 -8.50 -5.27 0.09
N THR A 82 -7.28 -5.52 -0.32
CA THR A 82 -6.41 -6.55 0.27
C THR A 82 -5.12 -5.89 0.76
N VAL A 83 -4.51 -6.49 1.75
CA VAL A 83 -3.21 -6.03 2.27
C VAL A 83 -2.26 -7.21 2.22
N SER A 84 -1.10 -7.00 1.63
CA SER A 84 -0.02 -7.97 1.63
C SER A 84 1.22 -7.35 2.29
N ASP A 85 1.95 -8.19 2.97
CA ASP A 85 3.17 -7.79 3.66
C ASP A 85 4.39 -8.14 2.78
N MET A 86 4.45 -7.53 1.60
CA MET A 86 5.49 -7.82 0.59
C MET A 86 6.91 -7.56 1.07
N THR A 87 7.07 -6.66 2.04
CA THR A 87 8.36 -6.38 2.66
C THR A 87 8.68 -7.34 3.81
N GLY A 88 7.71 -8.09 4.31
CA GLY A 88 7.83 -8.84 5.56
C GLY A 88 7.84 -7.95 6.82
N ASN A 89 7.36 -6.71 6.72
CA ASN A 89 7.27 -5.76 7.83
C ASN A 89 5.86 -5.15 7.91
N PRO A 90 5.15 -5.28 9.05
CA PRO A 90 3.75 -4.85 9.18
C PRO A 90 3.55 -3.33 9.09
N TRP A 91 4.60 -2.54 9.20
CA TRP A 91 4.57 -1.08 9.09
C TRP A 91 4.76 -0.57 7.67
N GLN A 92 5.15 -1.47 6.74
CA GLN A 92 5.28 -1.20 5.31
C GLN A 92 4.38 -2.12 4.47
N PRO A 93 3.06 -2.14 4.71
CA PRO A 93 2.15 -2.99 3.97
C PRO A 93 1.99 -2.49 2.52
N GLU A 94 1.74 -3.42 1.62
CA GLU A 94 1.18 -3.12 0.31
C GLU A 94 -0.34 -3.17 0.39
N ILE A 95 -1.00 -2.08 0.03
CA ILE A 95 -2.45 -2.00 -0.05
C ILE A 95 -2.86 -2.17 -1.51
N ASN A 96 -3.71 -3.17 -1.76
CA ASN A 96 -4.29 -3.42 -3.06
C ASN A 96 -5.79 -3.12 -3.05
N PHE A 97 -6.26 -2.43 -4.06
CA PHE A 97 -7.67 -2.16 -4.29
C PHE A 97 -8.04 -2.46 -5.74
N ARG A 98 -8.99 -3.38 -5.94
CA ARG A 98 -9.46 -3.81 -7.27
C ARG A 98 -8.30 -4.23 -8.22
N GLY A 99 -7.20 -4.76 -7.66
CA GLY A 99 -6.00 -5.17 -8.41
C GLY A 99 -5.06 -4.02 -8.78
N TYR A 100 -5.16 -2.87 -8.14
CA TYR A 100 -4.20 -1.78 -8.18
C TYR A 100 -3.50 -1.64 -6.84
N SER A 101 -2.21 -1.34 -6.86
CA SER A 101 -1.37 -1.31 -5.66
C SER A 101 -1.02 0.10 -5.22
N SER A 102 -0.90 0.28 -3.91
CA SER A 102 -0.15 1.32 -3.22
C SER A 102 0.93 0.60 -2.40
N SER A 103 2.10 0.44 -2.98
CA SER A 103 3.20 -0.39 -2.45
C SER A 103 4.35 0.46 -1.92
N PRO A 104 5.04 0.06 -0.85
CA PRO A 104 6.29 0.67 -0.40
C PRO A 104 7.51 0.18 -1.19
N LEU A 105 7.33 -0.84 -2.04
CA LEU A 105 8.40 -1.43 -2.83
C LEU A 105 8.58 -0.73 -4.17
N LEU A 106 9.82 -0.40 -4.48
CA LEU A 106 10.24 -0.09 -5.84
C LEU A 106 10.09 -1.36 -6.69
N GLY A 107 9.64 -1.23 -7.92
CA GLY A 107 9.44 -2.37 -8.81
C GLY A 107 8.00 -2.83 -8.96
N ASN A 108 7.15 -2.57 -7.98
CA ASN A 108 5.73 -2.88 -8.08
C ASN A 108 4.97 -1.81 -8.86
N SER A 109 4.07 -2.24 -9.76
CA SER A 109 3.22 -1.32 -10.50
C SER A 109 2.29 -0.56 -9.55
N GLN A 110 2.46 0.76 -9.47
CA GLN A 110 1.65 1.63 -8.64
C GLN A 110 0.39 2.06 -9.38
N GLY A 111 -0.75 2.12 -8.71
CA GLY A 111 -2.03 2.51 -9.33
C GLY A 111 -2.99 3.23 -8.40
N LEU A 112 -2.57 3.53 -7.17
CA LEU A 112 -3.34 4.26 -6.17
C LEU A 112 -2.56 5.50 -5.70
N SER A 113 -3.23 6.64 -5.68
CA SER A 113 -2.68 7.86 -5.10
C SER A 113 -3.13 8.02 -3.65
N THR A 114 -2.20 8.38 -2.78
CA THR A 114 -2.46 8.63 -1.36
C THR A 114 -2.30 10.11 -1.04
N TYR A 115 -3.25 10.66 -0.30
CA TYR A 115 -3.29 12.06 0.10
C TYR A 115 -3.38 12.20 1.61
N VAL A 116 -2.69 13.21 2.17
CA VAL A 116 -2.83 13.65 3.56
C VAL A 116 -3.14 15.13 3.56
N ASP A 117 -4.27 15.52 4.13
CA ASP A 117 -4.78 16.91 4.15
C ASP A 117 -4.72 17.60 2.78
N GLY A 118 -5.07 16.88 1.70
CA GLY A 118 -5.10 17.39 0.34
C GLY A 118 -3.76 17.38 -0.39
N VAL A 119 -2.66 16.99 0.25
CA VAL A 119 -1.34 16.86 -0.35
C VAL A 119 -1.06 15.41 -0.73
N ARG A 120 -0.61 15.17 -1.96
CA ARG A 120 -0.18 13.86 -2.42
C ARG A 120 1.11 13.43 -1.73
N VAL A 121 1.11 12.23 -1.12
CA VAL A 121 2.24 11.73 -0.32
C VAL A 121 3.00 10.57 -0.95
N ASN A 122 2.62 10.10 -2.14
CA ASN A 122 3.44 9.15 -2.90
C ASN A 122 4.85 9.73 -3.13
N GLU A 123 5.87 8.91 -2.98
CA GLU A 123 7.27 9.31 -3.16
C GLU A 123 7.62 9.35 -4.66
N PRO A 124 8.04 10.49 -5.22
CA PRO A 124 8.20 10.69 -6.66
C PRO A 124 9.19 9.75 -7.35
N PHE A 125 10.19 9.23 -6.65
CA PHE A 125 11.22 8.35 -7.22
C PHE A 125 10.65 7.07 -7.86
N GLY A 126 9.67 6.44 -7.22
CA GLY A 126 9.03 5.22 -7.71
C GLY A 126 7.52 5.24 -7.54
N ASP A 127 6.96 6.41 -7.25
CA ASP A 127 5.53 6.63 -6.96
C ASP A 127 4.97 5.76 -5.81
N ILE A 128 5.86 5.29 -4.94
CA ILE A 128 5.56 4.40 -3.81
C ILE A 128 4.90 5.15 -2.64
N THR A 129 4.13 4.42 -1.84
CA THR A 129 3.56 4.95 -0.59
C THR A 129 4.24 4.32 0.62
N LEU A 130 4.85 5.15 1.47
CA LEU A 130 5.48 4.73 2.72
C LEU A 130 4.50 4.95 3.87
N TRP A 131 3.73 3.91 4.20
CA TRP A 131 2.65 3.97 5.20
C TRP A 131 3.14 4.26 6.61
N ASP A 132 4.38 3.86 6.93
CA ASP A 132 5.04 4.18 8.21
C ASP A 132 5.27 5.68 8.43
N LYS A 133 5.17 6.51 7.37
CA LYS A 133 5.25 7.98 7.45
C LYS A 133 3.90 8.66 7.70
N ILE A 134 2.81 7.90 7.75
CA ILE A 134 1.46 8.41 8.04
C ILE A 134 1.04 7.89 9.41
N PRO A 135 1.14 8.69 10.49
CA PRO A 135 0.80 8.23 11.83
C PRO A 135 -0.68 7.89 11.93
N SER A 136 -1.00 6.63 12.21
CA SER A 136 -2.39 6.15 12.26
C SER A 136 -3.21 6.86 13.36
N PHE A 137 -2.58 7.23 14.47
CA PHE A 137 -3.24 7.97 15.56
C PHE A 137 -3.64 9.39 15.16
N ALA A 138 -2.99 9.98 14.14
CA ALA A 138 -3.30 11.33 13.66
C ALA A 138 -4.48 11.37 12.67
N ILE A 139 -5.00 10.23 12.23
CA ILE A 139 -6.06 10.16 11.23
C ILE A 139 -7.42 10.44 11.87
N ASP A 140 -8.17 11.39 11.31
CA ASP A 140 -9.56 11.67 11.66
C ASP A 140 -10.52 10.95 10.70
N THR A 141 -10.34 11.14 9.40
CA THR A 141 -11.14 10.47 8.38
C THR A 141 -10.25 9.96 7.25
N MET A 142 -10.68 8.87 6.64
CA MET A 142 -10.07 8.33 5.45
C MET A 142 -11.16 7.98 4.44
N GLN A 143 -10.94 8.38 3.20
CA GLN A 143 -11.83 8.06 2.08
C GLN A 143 -11.07 7.24 1.03
N LEU A 144 -11.66 6.14 0.60
CA LEU A 144 -11.24 5.39 -0.56
C LEU A 144 -12.18 5.73 -1.72
N VAL A 145 -11.64 6.46 -2.68
CA VAL A 145 -12.37 6.92 -3.87
C VAL A 145 -12.02 5.98 -5.02
N PRO A 146 -12.97 5.16 -5.49
CA PRO A 146 -12.71 4.17 -6.54
C PRO A 146 -12.67 4.77 -7.93
N GLY A 147 -12.06 4.01 -8.86
CA GLY A 147 -12.01 4.29 -10.28
C GLY A 147 -10.92 5.27 -10.68
N SER A 148 -10.77 5.45 -11.97
CA SER A 148 -9.82 6.38 -12.57
C SER A 148 -10.32 7.81 -12.34
N ASN A 149 -10.05 8.41 -11.19
CA ASN A 149 -10.56 9.73 -10.84
C ASN A 149 -9.54 10.83 -11.17
N PRO A 150 -9.69 11.55 -12.32
CA PRO A 150 -8.71 12.54 -12.75
C PRO A 150 -8.64 13.77 -11.84
N LEU A 151 -9.66 14.05 -11.04
CA LEU A 151 -9.69 15.19 -10.11
C LEU A 151 -8.73 15.01 -8.95
N TYR A 152 -8.33 13.76 -8.65
CA TYR A 152 -7.27 13.44 -7.71
C TYR A 152 -5.86 13.47 -8.37
N GLY A 153 -5.75 13.75 -9.67
CA GLY A 153 -4.47 13.94 -10.38
C GLY A 153 -3.81 12.66 -10.84
N LEU A 154 -2.47 12.67 -10.88
CA LEU A 154 -1.67 11.57 -11.43
C LEU A 154 -1.79 10.28 -10.62
N ASN A 155 -1.64 9.15 -11.34
CA ASN A 155 -1.62 7.79 -10.78
C ASN A 155 -2.85 7.41 -9.95
N THR A 156 -4.01 7.92 -10.31
CA THR A 156 -5.30 7.46 -9.79
C THR A 156 -5.93 6.43 -10.73
N LEU A 157 -5.13 5.45 -11.18
CA LEU A 157 -5.58 4.45 -12.15
C LEU A 157 -6.71 3.57 -11.59
N GLY A 158 -6.56 3.14 -10.34
CA GLY A 158 -7.55 2.34 -9.62
C GLY A 158 -8.35 3.12 -8.58
N GLY A 159 -7.83 4.27 -8.15
CA GLY A 159 -8.48 5.07 -7.13
C GLY A 159 -7.51 5.94 -6.33
N ALA A 160 -8.08 6.62 -5.32
CA ALA A 160 -7.32 7.44 -4.40
C ALA A 160 -7.68 7.12 -2.93
N ILE A 161 -6.69 7.20 -2.05
CA ILE A 161 -6.87 7.14 -0.60
C ILE A 161 -6.61 8.54 -0.06
N ALA A 162 -7.65 9.19 0.46
CA ALA A 162 -7.56 10.54 1.00
C ALA A 162 -7.72 10.50 2.51
N VAL A 163 -6.66 10.89 3.21
CA VAL A 163 -6.60 10.98 4.66
C VAL A 163 -6.75 12.43 5.10
N GLN A 164 -7.63 12.69 6.05
CA GLN A 164 -7.70 13.93 6.79
C GLN A 164 -7.23 13.71 8.22
N THR A 165 -6.39 14.61 8.70
CA THR A 165 -5.81 14.49 10.04
C THR A 165 -6.69 15.16 11.09
N LYS A 166 -6.60 14.66 12.33
CA LYS A 166 -7.29 15.23 13.51
C LYS A 166 -7.02 16.72 13.66
N ASN A 167 -7.98 17.41 14.23
CA ASN A 167 -7.87 18.81 14.66
C ASN A 167 -8.21 18.92 16.16
N GLY A 168 -7.83 20.02 16.78
CA GLY A 168 -8.06 20.22 18.20
C GLY A 168 -9.50 20.53 18.58
N ARG A 169 -10.32 20.93 17.60
CA ARG A 169 -11.71 21.31 17.81
C ARG A 169 -12.61 20.10 18.06
N ASP A 170 -12.39 19.05 17.27
CA ASP A 170 -13.15 17.80 17.34
C ASP A 170 -12.50 16.79 18.30
N ASN A 171 -11.22 16.99 18.67
CA ASN A 171 -10.44 16.09 19.51
C ASN A 171 -9.86 16.83 20.74
N GLN A 172 -10.74 17.35 21.59
CA GLN A 172 -10.36 18.08 22.81
C GLN A 172 -10.00 17.13 23.94
N GLY A 173 -9.00 17.51 24.73
CA GLY A 173 -8.55 16.77 25.91
C GLY A 173 -7.11 16.29 25.76
N VAL A 174 -6.64 15.56 26.77
CA VAL A 174 -5.32 14.92 26.79
C VAL A 174 -5.54 13.44 26.98
N GLY A 175 -4.90 12.61 26.14
CA GLY A 175 -4.96 11.15 26.21
C GLY A 175 -3.56 10.56 26.31
N ILE A 176 -3.40 9.55 27.14
CA ILE A 176 -2.19 8.72 27.22
C ILE A 176 -2.62 7.27 26.99
N GLU A 177 -1.92 6.56 26.12
CA GLU A 177 -2.21 5.17 25.81
C GLU A 177 -0.92 4.35 25.82
N TYR A 178 -1.00 3.16 26.38
CA TYR A 178 0.07 2.17 26.33
C TYR A 178 -0.48 0.82 25.91
N GLU A 179 0.22 0.16 24.98
CA GLU A 179 -0.10 -1.17 24.47
C GLU A 179 1.15 -2.05 24.54
N ALA A 180 0.97 -3.30 24.95
CA ALA A 180 2.02 -4.32 24.93
C ALA A 180 1.44 -5.68 24.56
N GLY A 181 2.29 -6.59 24.08
CA GLY A 181 1.83 -7.94 23.75
C GLY A 181 2.83 -8.77 22.96
N SER A 182 2.31 -9.59 22.09
CA SER A 182 3.08 -10.53 21.28
C SER A 182 4.23 -9.85 20.55
N TRP A 183 5.31 -10.60 20.36
CA TRP A 183 6.51 -10.21 19.61
C TRP A 183 7.25 -9.02 20.21
N GLY A 184 7.21 -8.89 21.55
CA GLY A 184 7.86 -7.80 22.28
C GLY A 184 7.30 -6.42 21.97
N ARG A 185 6.12 -6.32 21.28
CA ARG A 185 5.53 -5.02 20.92
C ARG A 185 5.23 -4.21 22.18
N GLN A 186 5.68 -2.97 22.13
CA GLN A 186 5.35 -1.92 23.09
C GLN A 186 5.06 -0.65 22.32
N ARG A 187 3.91 -0.03 22.57
CA ARG A 187 3.49 1.22 21.96
C ARG A 187 3.02 2.19 23.02
N ALA A 188 3.61 3.36 23.05
CA ALA A 188 3.21 4.48 23.89
C ALA A 188 2.74 5.64 23.02
N LEU A 189 1.57 6.18 23.30
CA LEU A 189 0.98 7.34 22.64
C LEU A 189 0.60 8.39 23.69
N ILE A 190 0.97 9.62 23.41
CA ILE A 190 0.42 10.81 24.11
C ILE A 190 -0.15 11.76 23.08
N GLU A 191 -1.37 12.24 23.31
CA GLU A 191 -2.01 13.22 22.44
C GLU A 191 -2.74 14.28 23.26
N ALA A 192 -2.77 15.51 22.74
CA ALA A 192 -3.46 16.63 23.37
C ALA A 192 -4.09 17.53 22.30
N GLY A 193 -5.33 17.88 22.49
CA GLY A 193 -6.06 18.80 21.64
C GLY A 193 -6.89 19.81 22.44
N GLY A 194 -7.10 20.97 21.85
CA GLY A 194 -7.88 22.01 22.49
C GLY A 194 -8.24 23.15 21.58
N VAL A 195 -9.11 24.02 22.11
CA VAL A 195 -9.64 25.21 21.46
C VAL A 195 -9.48 26.41 22.36
N SER A 196 -9.11 27.56 21.82
CA SER A 196 -9.06 28.84 22.55
C SER A 196 -10.46 29.24 23.08
N LYS A 197 -10.51 30.06 24.12
CA LYS A 197 -11.76 30.45 24.77
C LYS A 197 -12.74 31.14 23.81
N ASP A 198 -12.24 31.90 22.86
CA ASP A 198 -13.03 32.58 21.80
C ASP A 198 -13.41 31.66 20.65
N GLY A 199 -12.94 30.41 20.66
CA GLY A 199 -13.21 29.44 19.60
C GLY A 199 -12.43 29.68 18.30
N SER A 200 -11.58 30.70 18.20
CA SER A 200 -10.92 31.06 16.94
C SER A 200 -9.73 30.15 16.62
N VAL A 201 -8.95 29.73 17.62
CA VAL A 201 -7.74 28.93 17.45
C VAL A 201 -7.96 27.54 18.02
N ASP A 202 -7.51 26.52 17.31
CA ASP A 202 -7.40 25.15 17.82
C ASP A 202 -6.01 24.57 17.61
N TYR A 203 -5.67 23.57 18.41
CA TYR A 203 -4.42 22.82 18.29
C TYR A 203 -4.63 21.34 18.59
N MET A 204 -3.86 20.51 17.92
CA MET A 204 -3.72 19.07 18.17
C MET A 204 -2.25 18.71 18.07
N ILE A 205 -1.75 17.99 19.05
CA ILE A 205 -0.40 17.42 19.05
C ILE A 205 -0.46 15.99 19.54
N GLY A 206 0.34 15.11 18.94
CA GLY A 206 0.49 13.72 19.39
C GLY A 206 1.86 13.17 19.07
N TYR A 207 2.36 12.33 19.94
CA TYR A 207 3.62 11.61 19.77
C TYR A 207 3.42 10.13 20.08
N GLN A 208 3.87 9.28 19.18
CA GLN A 208 3.87 7.83 19.34
C GLN A 208 5.28 7.28 19.23
N HIS A 209 5.62 6.42 20.19
CA HIS A 209 6.79 5.56 20.15
C HIS A 209 6.36 4.10 20.10
N THR A 210 6.93 3.34 19.17
CA THR A 210 6.63 1.90 19.04
C THR A 210 7.91 1.11 18.87
N THR A 211 8.02 0.03 19.60
CA THR A 211 9.07 -0.99 19.43
C THR A 211 8.43 -2.36 19.27
N GLU A 212 9.04 -3.22 18.47
CA GLU A 212 8.59 -4.58 18.23
C GLU A 212 9.77 -5.42 17.76
N ASP A 213 9.91 -6.65 18.29
CA ASP A 213 10.94 -7.59 17.82
C ASP A 213 10.57 -8.26 16.50
N GLY A 214 9.25 -8.21 16.14
CA GLY A 214 8.69 -8.91 14.99
C GLY A 214 8.44 -10.38 15.26
N TRP A 215 7.60 -11.00 14.44
CA TRP A 215 7.30 -12.43 14.58
C TRP A 215 8.27 -13.34 13.81
N ARG A 216 8.94 -12.77 12.80
CA ARG A 216 10.01 -13.45 12.07
C ARG A 216 11.35 -13.18 12.74
N LYS A 217 12.30 -14.11 12.57
CA LYS A 217 13.66 -13.95 13.08
C LYS A 217 14.27 -12.65 12.56
N TYR A 218 15.01 -11.95 13.39
CA TYR A 218 15.75 -10.73 13.03
C TYR A 218 14.91 -9.65 12.34
N SER A 219 13.67 -9.41 12.82
CA SER A 219 12.72 -8.46 12.21
C SER A 219 12.30 -7.29 13.12
N PRO A 220 13.20 -6.71 13.95
CA PRO A 220 12.80 -5.63 14.83
C PRO A 220 12.36 -4.38 14.06
N SER A 221 11.48 -3.61 14.70
CA SER A 221 11.00 -2.31 14.22
C SER A 221 10.97 -1.30 15.34
N HIS A 222 11.39 -0.07 15.03
CA HIS A 222 11.35 1.07 15.95
C HIS A 222 10.76 2.26 15.21
N LEU A 223 9.67 2.83 15.73
CA LEU A 223 8.99 3.96 15.12
C LEU A 223 8.87 5.11 16.11
N ASN A 224 9.23 6.32 15.64
CA ASN A 224 9.00 7.57 16.33
C ASN A 224 8.21 8.47 15.40
N GLN A 225 7.01 8.87 15.81
CA GLN A 225 6.08 9.62 14.98
C GLN A 225 5.52 10.80 15.77
N LEU A 226 5.71 11.99 15.24
CA LEU A 226 5.18 13.24 15.79
C LEU A 226 4.17 13.83 14.82
N PHE A 227 3.03 14.20 15.33
CA PHE A 227 1.99 14.95 14.62
C PHE A 227 1.67 16.23 15.39
N ALA A 228 1.55 17.35 14.67
CA ALA A 228 1.07 18.61 15.23
C ALA A 228 0.23 19.35 14.18
N LYS A 229 -0.88 19.90 14.60
CA LYS A 229 -1.76 20.71 13.76
C LYS A 229 -2.28 21.89 14.56
N THR A 230 -2.27 23.07 13.98
CA THR A 230 -2.92 24.24 14.54
C THR A 230 -3.85 24.85 13.51
N GLY A 231 -5.03 25.22 13.95
CA GLY A 231 -6.07 25.82 13.13
C GLY A 231 -6.42 27.21 13.62
N TRP A 232 -6.70 28.10 12.68
CA TRP A 232 -7.36 29.38 12.96
C TRP A 232 -8.57 29.50 12.04
N GLN A 233 -9.69 29.98 12.60
CA GLN A 233 -10.89 30.22 11.82
C GLN A 233 -11.69 31.41 12.35
N ASN A 234 -12.37 32.08 11.42
CA ASN A 234 -13.45 33.01 11.68
C ASN A 234 -14.67 32.64 10.83
N GLU A 235 -15.64 33.54 10.69
CA GLU A 235 -16.87 33.27 9.94
C GLU A 235 -16.65 32.94 8.46
N THR A 236 -15.60 33.50 7.84
CA THR A 236 -15.34 33.38 6.40
C THR A 236 -14.07 32.62 6.06
N THR A 237 -13.12 32.51 7.00
CA THR A 237 -11.77 31.99 6.70
C THR A 237 -11.39 30.87 7.66
N LYS A 238 -10.80 29.82 7.13
CA LYS A 238 -10.19 28.74 7.90
C LYS A 238 -8.78 28.49 7.37
N ILE A 239 -7.80 28.44 8.27
CA ILE A 239 -6.38 28.17 7.97
C ILE A 239 -5.90 27.08 8.92
N ASN A 240 -5.18 26.08 8.41
CA ASN A 240 -4.60 25.02 9.22
C ASN A 240 -3.13 24.83 8.81
N LEU A 241 -2.24 24.72 9.79
CA LEU A 241 -0.86 24.33 9.62
C LEU A 241 -0.69 22.93 10.20
N THR A 242 -0.29 21.98 9.36
CA THR A 242 -0.06 20.58 9.73
C THR A 242 1.43 20.27 9.64
N TYR A 243 1.97 19.61 10.65
CA TYR A 243 3.32 19.06 10.68
C TYR A 243 3.27 17.58 11.03
N ILE A 244 4.02 16.76 10.25
CA ILE A 244 4.27 15.34 10.56
C ILE A 244 5.79 15.12 10.48
N GLY A 245 6.36 14.58 11.56
CA GLY A 245 7.76 14.17 11.63
C GLY A 245 7.86 12.68 11.95
N THR A 246 8.70 11.95 11.22
CA THR A 246 8.91 10.51 11.47
C THR A 246 10.38 10.14 11.40
N ASP A 247 10.76 9.21 12.30
CA ASP A 247 12.09 8.58 12.31
C ASP A 247 11.91 7.11 12.65
N ASN A 248 11.89 6.27 11.59
CA ASN A 248 11.51 4.87 11.67
C ASN A 248 12.66 3.99 11.18
N ASN A 249 12.98 2.96 11.97
CA ASN A 249 13.91 1.91 11.59
C ASN A 249 13.12 0.60 11.52
N LEU A 250 13.09 0.00 10.34
CA LEU A 250 12.25 -1.14 10.02
C LEU A 250 13.09 -2.23 9.39
N ILE A 251 12.83 -3.49 9.77
CA ILE A 251 13.42 -4.63 9.10
C ILE A 251 12.32 -5.45 8.46
N GLY A 252 12.43 -5.64 7.15
CA GLY A 252 11.56 -6.46 6.35
C GLY A 252 12.39 -7.49 5.59
N ASN A 253 12.10 -8.77 5.81
CA ASN A 253 12.94 -9.88 5.35
C ASN A 253 12.41 -10.56 4.07
N GLY A 254 11.49 -9.92 3.34
CA GLY A 254 11.04 -10.36 2.03
C GLY A 254 10.64 -11.83 1.89
N PHE A 255 10.73 -12.32 0.65
CA PHE A 255 10.43 -13.73 0.33
C PHE A 255 11.48 -14.69 0.88
N THR A 256 11.01 -15.82 1.36
CA THR A 256 11.87 -16.90 1.86
C THR A 256 11.59 -18.19 1.09
N PRO A 257 12.61 -18.96 0.68
CA PRO A 257 12.44 -20.27 0.07
C PRO A 257 11.49 -21.17 0.85
N GLN A 258 10.57 -21.82 0.14
CA GLN A 258 9.62 -22.74 0.77
C GLN A 258 10.33 -23.84 1.57
N SER A 259 11.49 -24.31 1.10
CA SER A 259 12.30 -25.31 1.78
C SER A 259 12.73 -24.88 3.20
N LEU A 260 13.12 -23.62 3.37
CA LEU A 260 13.44 -23.06 4.69
C LEU A 260 12.20 -22.92 5.57
N LEU A 261 11.08 -22.50 5.01
CA LEU A 261 9.82 -22.32 5.73
C LEU A 261 9.15 -23.64 6.14
N ASN A 262 9.42 -24.74 5.47
CA ASN A 262 8.89 -26.05 5.84
C ASN A 262 9.45 -26.54 7.17
N GLY A 263 10.68 -26.16 7.51
CA GLY A 263 11.32 -26.49 8.80
C GLY A 263 10.98 -25.48 9.89
N ASP A 264 10.83 -24.23 9.51
CA ASP A 264 10.67 -23.13 10.47
C ASP A 264 9.97 -21.94 9.80
N ARG A 265 8.73 -21.67 10.18
CA ARG A 265 7.90 -20.63 9.51
C ARG A 265 8.33 -19.21 9.84
N ASP A 266 9.07 -18.98 10.90
CA ASP A 266 9.59 -17.65 11.22
C ASP A 266 10.95 -17.35 10.56
N GLN A 267 11.45 -18.31 9.76
CA GLN A 267 12.75 -18.20 9.09
C GLN A 267 12.76 -17.07 8.04
N ILE A 268 13.94 -16.52 7.83
CA ILE A 268 14.26 -15.49 6.83
C ILE A 268 15.26 -16.05 5.82
N HIS A 269 15.45 -15.31 4.70
CA HIS A 269 16.40 -15.76 3.67
C HIS A 269 17.82 -15.26 3.96
N THR A 270 17.99 -13.97 4.18
CA THR A 270 19.30 -13.36 4.45
C THR A 270 19.18 -12.31 5.56
N ARG A 271 20.32 -11.93 6.14
CA ARG A 271 20.48 -10.85 7.11
C ARG A 271 21.89 -10.23 7.06
N PRO A 272 22.08 -8.95 7.45
CA PRO A 272 21.09 -8.03 7.99
C PRO A 272 20.40 -7.20 6.90
N ASP A 273 19.12 -7.01 7.04
CA ASP A 273 18.33 -6.07 6.25
C ASP A 273 17.86 -4.91 7.12
N PHE A 274 17.73 -3.73 6.56
CA PHE A 274 17.02 -2.63 7.22
C PHE A 274 16.48 -1.60 6.23
N THR A 275 15.49 -0.87 6.66
CA THR A 275 14.96 0.34 6.02
C THR A 275 14.83 1.44 7.06
N ASN A 276 15.58 2.53 6.91
CA ASN A 276 15.46 3.73 7.73
C ASN A 276 14.70 4.79 6.95
N ASN A 277 13.57 5.23 7.50
CA ASN A 277 12.74 6.27 6.93
C ASN A 277 12.71 7.48 7.87
N TYR A 278 13.26 8.59 7.41
CA TYR A 278 13.21 9.86 8.11
C TYR A 278 12.47 10.89 7.25
N SER A 279 11.45 11.55 7.81
CA SER A 279 10.70 12.53 7.04
C SER A 279 10.17 13.70 7.85
N HIS A 280 10.01 14.83 7.14
CA HIS A 280 9.26 15.99 7.58
C HIS A 280 8.23 16.34 6.52
N PHE A 281 7.01 16.54 6.95
CA PHE A 281 5.91 17.03 6.15
C PHE A 281 5.36 18.30 6.82
N LEU A 282 5.27 19.38 6.07
CA LEU A 282 4.69 20.65 6.51
C LEU A 282 3.70 21.10 5.45
N ALA A 283 2.45 21.34 5.83
CA ALA A 283 1.40 21.80 4.93
C ALA A 283 0.58 22.93 5.57
N LEU A 284 0.40 24.02 4.82
CA LEU A 284 -0.52 25.09 5.14
C LEU A 284 -1.74 24.98 4.22
N ASN A 285 -2.90 24.71 4.80
CA ASN A 285 -4.18 24.62 4.11
C ASN A 285 -5.04 25.82 4.47
N GLY A 286 -5.72 26.40 3.48
CA GLY A 286 -6.61 27.51 3.70
C GLY A 286 -7.90 27.41 2.89
N SER A 287 -8.97 27.97 3.42
CA SER A 287 -10.20 28.24 2.69
C SER A 287 -10.78 29.58 3.10
N HIS A 288 -11.36 30.30 2.12
CA HIS A 288 -11.96 31.62 2.34
C HIS A 288 -13.23 31.78 1.50
N TRP A 289 -14.31 32.18 2.12
CA TRP A 289 -15.54 32.54 1.46
C TRP A 289 -15.43 33.95 0.92
N LEU A 290 -15.41 34.10 -0.41
CA LEU A 290 -15.44 35.40 -1.09
C LEU A 290 -16.83 36.05 -0.99
N ASN A 291 -17.86 35.22 -0.99
CA ASN A 291 -19.26 35.56 -0.78
C ASN A 291 -20.01 34.27 -0.36
N GLN A 292 -21.34 34.31 -0.25
CA GLN A 292 -22.16 33.19 0.20
C GLN A 292 -22.08 31.95 -0.69
N ASP A 293 -21.72 32.12 -1.97
CA ASP A 293 -21.76 31.07 -2.98
C ASP A 293 -20.38 30.72 -3.55
N THR A 294 -19.33 31.47 -3.20
CA THR A 294 -18.01 31.30 -3.79
C THR A 294 -16.94 31.11 -2.71
N MET A 295 -16.24 30.01 -2.77
CA MET A 295 -15.15 29.71 -1.86
C MET A 295 -13.84 29.50 -2.60
N LEU A 296 -12.78 30.16 -2.15
CA LEU A 296 -11.39 29.89 -2.50
C LEU A 296 -10.80 28.91 -1.50
N SER A 297 -10.13 27.86 -1.96
CA SER A 297 -9.36 26.97 -1.08
C SER A 297 -8.06 26.54 -1.74
N GLY A 298 -7.09 26.14 -0.91
CA GLY A 298 -5.80 25.70 -1.42
C GLY A 298 -4.85 25.27 -0.34
N ASN A 299 -3.70 24.78 -0.78
CA ASN A 299 -2.58 24.46 0.09
C ASN A 299 -1.24 24.85 -0.53
N VAL A 300 -0.27 25.03 0.35
CA VAL A 300 1.16 25.03 0.01
C VAL A 300 1.86 24.08 0.97
N TYR A 301 2.84 23.34 0.47
CA TYR A 301 3.52 22.35 1.29
C TYR A 301 5.00 22.17 0.96
N TYR A 302 5.71 21.68 1.95
CA TYR A 302 7.06 21.15 1.83
C TYR A 302 7.13 19.76 2.44
N ARG A 303 7.77 18.85 1.73
CA ARG A 303 8.04 17.50 2.21
C ARG A 303 9.51 17.14 1.97
N LYS A 304 10.18 16.71 3.03
CA LYS A 304 11.49 16.10 2.98
C LYS A 304 11.37 14.63 3.34
N SER A 305 11.97 13.78 2.51
CA SER A 305 11.99 12.34 2.71
C SER A 305 13.42 11.83 2.52
N ASN A 306 13.93 11.13 3.52
CA ASN A 306 15.17 10.37 3.43
C ASN A 306 14.85 8.90 3.67
N ARG A 307 15.25 8.05 2.75
CA ARG A 307 15.18 6.60 2.90
C ARG A 307 16.57 6.01 2.72
N GLN A 308 16.97 5.16 3.64
CA GLN A 308 18.17 4.34 3.52
C GLN A 308 17.76 2.87 3.63
N THR A 309 18.27 2.05 2.72
CA THR A 309 18.07 0.61 2.79
C THR A 309 19.41 -0.11 2.78
N LYS A 310 19.44 -1.25 3.46
CA LYS A 310 20.48 -2.26 3.34
C LYS A 310 19.78 -3.59 3.11
N ASN A 311 20.16 -4.28 2.06
CA ASN A 311 19.65 -5.58 1.73
C ASN A 311 20.82 -6.49 1.41
N GLY A 312 20.83 -7.67 2.01
CA GLY A 312 21.73 -8.73 1.66
C GLY A 312 21.07 -9.67 0.66
N ASP A 313 21.83 -10.17 -0.30
CA ASP A 313 21.38 -11.16 -1.25
C ASP A 313 22.47 -12.19 -1.52
N LEU A 314 22.10 -13.43 -1.84
CA LEU A 314 23.00 -14.45 -2.34
C LEU A 314 23.24 -14.17 -3.81
N TRP A 315 24.50 -14.09 -4.23
CA TRP A 315 24.84 -13.63 -5.56
C TRP A 315 25.49 -14.73 -6.38
N GLU A 316 24.84 -15.10 -7.43
CA GLU A 316 25.19 -16.16 -8.33
C GLU A 316 26.09 -15.70 -9.48
N TYR A 317 25.84 -14.50 -9.98
CA TYR A 317 26.47 -13.96 -11.21
C TYR A 317 27.99 -13.86 -11.18
N GLN A 318 28.64 -13.77 -10.03
CA GLN A 318 30.11 -13.72 -9.97
C GLN A 318 30.79 -15.05 -10.33
N PHE A 319 30.07 -16.15 -10.23
CA PHE A 319 30.63 -17.47 -10.42
C PHE A 319 30.61 -17.88 -11.90
N GLU A 320 29.75 -17.30 -12.71
CA GLU A 320 29.65 -17.56 -14.15
C GLU A 320 30.66 -16.78 -15.02
N GLN A 321 31.42 -15.81 -14.45
CA GLN A 321 32.43 -15.10 -15.23
C GLN A 321 33.65 -16.00 -15.56
N PRO A 322 34.16 -15.96 -16.79
CA PRO A 322 35.37 -16.73 -17.18
C PRO A 322 36.56 -16.34 -16.29
N GLY A 323 36.98 -17.23 -15.40
CA GLY A 323 38.08 -17.03 -14.46
C GLY A 323 37.70 -16.94 -12.99
N GLY A 324 36.41 -17.07 -12.65
CA GLY A 324 35.96 -17.23 -11.28
C GLY A 324 36.44 -18.55 -10.66
N ASN A 325 37.09 -18.50 -9.53
CA ASN A 325 37.64 -19.68 -8.85
C ASN A 325 36.57 -20.35 -7.98
N TYR A 326 35.78 -21.23 -8.59
CA TYR A 326 34.75 -22.03 -7.91
C TYR A 326 35.33 -23.04 -6.90
N ASP A 327 36.55 -23.51 -7.17
CA ASP A 327 37.10 -24.68 -6.51
C ASP A 327 37.46 -24.49 -5.02
N ASN A 328 37.46 -23.25 -4.55
CA ASN A 328 37.82 -22.96 -3.14
C ASN A 328 36.64 -22.84 -2.17
N LEU A 329 35.38 -22.87 -2.65
CA LEU A 329 34.17 -22.68 -1.82
C LEU A 329 33.50 -24.02 -1.46
N THR A 330 33.81 -25.10 -2.15
CA THR A 330 33.09 -26.39 -2.01
C THR A 330 33.63 -27.34 -0.93
N ASN A 331 34.69 -26.98 -0.19
CA ASN A 331 35.31 -27.83 0.82
C ASN A 331 35.27 -27.31 2.25
N SER A 332 34.22 -26.57 2.62
CA SER A 332 34.14 -25.90 3.92
C SER A 332 33.34 -26.69 4.96
N THR A 333 33.83 -26.68 6.21
CA THR A 333 33.16 -27.22 7.41
C THR A 333 32.05 -26.32 7.91
N PRO A 334 31.08 -26.80 8.73
CA PRO A 334 30.04 -25.95 9.33
C PRO A 334 30.65 -24.76 10.08
N GLY A 335 30.37 -23.52 9.57
CA GLY A 335 30.96 -22.27 10.05
C GLY A 335 31.82 -21.55 9.02
N ASP A 336 32.10 -22.21 7.88
CA ASP A 336 32.86 -21.64 6.79
C ASP A 336 31.95 -20.86 5.81
N GLN A 337 32.57 -20.05 4.97
CA GLN A 337 31.90 -19.23 3.93
C GLN A 337 31.14 -20.13 2.95
N LEU A 338 29.83 -19.93 2.82
CA LEU A 338 28.95 -20.81 2.04
C LEU A 338 28.72 -20.34 0.61
N ALA A 339 28.73 -19.05 0.35
CA ALA A 339 28.42 -18.48 -0.95
C ALA A 339 29.00 -17.08 -1.14
N GLY A 340 29.15 -16.66 -2.38
CA GLY A 340 29.22 -15.25 -2.70
C GLY A 340 27.92 -14.55 -2.34
N SER A 341 28.01 -13.37 -1.82
CA SER A 341 26.85 -12.54 -1.49
C SER A 341 27.12 -11.09 -1.83
N VAL A 342 26.05 -10.33 -1.98
CA VAL A 342 26.12 -8.91 -2.20
C VAL A 342 25.32 -8.18 -1.11
N ILE A 343 25.89 -7.10 -0.60
CA ILE A 343 25.15 -6.13 0.21
C ILE A 343 24.89 -4.91 -0.66
N ASN A 344 23.61 -4.63 -0.86
CA ASN A 344 23.11 -3.44 -1.51
C ASN A 344 22.70 -2.40 -0.49
N ARG A 345 23.24 -1.19 -0.62
CA ARG A 345 22.91 -0.05 0.23
C ARG A 345 22.42 1.09 -0.63
N THR A 346 21.20 1.54 -0.38
CA THR A 346 20.63 2.67 -1.11
C THR A 346 20.39 3.86 -0.18
N LYS A 347 20.51 5.04 -0.76
CA LYS A 347 20.11 6.29 -0.10
C LYS A 347 19.31 7.12 -1.09
N THR A 348 18.06 7.38 -0.76
CA THR A 348 17.16 8.25 -1.50
C THR A 348 16.82 9.47 -0.67
N THR A 349 17.08 10.66 -1.19
CA THR A 349 16.69 11.93 -0.56
C THR A 349 15.79 12.67 -1.53
N GLN A 350 14.62 13.11 -1.06
CA GLN A 350 13.64 13.82 -1.86
C GLN A 350 13.20 15.08 -1.11
N ASP A 351 13.29 16.21 -1.78
CA ASP A 351 12.75 17.50 -1.35
C ASP A 351 11.63 17.87 -2.31
N THR A 352 10.39 17.89 -1.84
CA THR A 352 9.20 18.19 -2.64
C THR A 352 8.52 19.44 -2.15
N TYR A 353 8.20 20.34 -3.07
CA TYR A 353 7.46 21.59 -2.83
C TYR A 353 6.25 21.59 -3.73
N GLY A 354 5.13 22.08 -3.22
CA GLY A 354 3.95 22.17 -4.07
C GLY A 354 2.94 23.18 -3.56
N ALA A 355 2.07 23.55 -4.47
CA ALA A 355 0.93 24.40 -4.20
C ALA A 355 -0.26 23.97 -5.08
N THR A 356 -1.45 23.95 -4.48
CA THR A 356 -2.69 23.71 -5.21
C THR A 356 -3.74 24.71 -4.74
N GLY A 357 -4.45 25.31 -5.68
CA GLY A 357 -5.55 26.21 -5.40
C GLY A 357 -6.77 25.85 -6.22
N GLN A 358 -7.95 26.06 -5.66
CA GLN A 358 -9.23 25.89 -6.37
C GLN A 358 -10.24 26.93 -5.94
N MET A 359 -11.16 27.21 -6.83
CA MET A 359 -12.33 28.03 -6.59
C MET A 359 -13.58 27.19 -6.80
N THR A 360 -14.48 27.24 -5.85
CA THR A 360 -15.75 26.51 -5.86
C THR A 360 -16.87 27.53 -5.94
N PHE A 361 -17.71 27.40 -6.95
CA PHE A 361 -18.92 28.19 -7.16
C PHE A 361 -20.13 27.29 -6.90
N ASN A 362 -20.97 27.69 -5.98
CA ASN A 362 -22.18 26.96 -5.60
C ASN A 362 -23.41 27.82 -5.93
N GLN A 363 -23.60 28.07 -7.21
CA GLN A 363 -24.62 28.96 -7.74
C GLN A 363 -25.56 28.23 -8.69
N ASP A 364 -26.84 28.55 -8.64
CA ASP A 364 -27.78 27.99 -9.59
C ASP A 364 -27.43 28.40 -11.03
N TRP A 365 -27.37 27.40 -11.91
CA TRP A 365 -27.17 27.59 -13.32
C TRP A 365 -28.49 27.29 -14.06
N VAL A 366 -29.04 28.32 -14.75
CA VAL A 366 -30.33 28.22 -15.47
C VAL A 366 -31.46 27.68 -14.55
N GLY A 367 -31.49 28.13 -13.28
CA GLY A 367 -32.49 27.73 -12.30
C GLY A 367 -32.32 26.28 -11.79
N LYS A 368 -31.12 25.69 -11.94
CA LYS A 368 -30.77 24.35 -11.47
C LYS A 368 -29.61 24.45 -10.49
N LYS A 369 -29.71 23.72 -9.39
CA LYS A 369 -28.61 23.63 -8.42
C LYS A 369 -27.34 23.17 -9.13
N ASN A 370 -26.29 23.95 -8.98
CA ASN A 370 -25.01 23.69 -9.63
C ASN A 370 -23.85 23.98 -8.69
N GLN A 371 -22.84 23.10 -8.71
CA GLN A 371 -21.55 23.33 -8.07
C GLN A 371 -20.43 23.15 -9.11
N PHE A 372 -19.76 24.25 -9.45
CA PHE A 372 -18.62 24.26 -10.35
C PHE A 372 -17.33 24.48 -9.56
N VAL A 373 -16.32 23.64 -9.81
CA VAL A 373 -14.99 23.74 -9.21
C VAL A 373 -13.96 23.82 -10.31
N VAL A 374 -13.06 24.79 -10.21
CA VAL A 374 -11.90 24.93 -11.10
C VAL A 374 -10.65 25.15 -10.27
N GLY A 375 -9.54 24.50 -10.65
CA GLY A 375 -8.32 24.63 -9.89
C GLY A 375 -7.06 24.32 -10.69
N ALA A 376 -5.93 24.65 -10.07
CA ALA A 376 -4.59 24.42 -10.58
C ALA A 376 -3.65 23.94 -9.47
N GLY A 377 -2.70 23.11 -9.84
CA GLY A 377 -1.64 22.66 -8.93
C GLY A 377 -0.29 22.59 -9.62
N TYR A 378 0.75 22.77 -8.83
CA TYR A 378 2.13 22.63 -9.28
C TYR A 378 2.96 22.00 -8.19
N ASP A 379 3.74 20.97 -8.56
CA ASP A 379 4.65 20.26 -7.67
C ASP A 379 6.04 20.23 -8.30
N TYR A 380 7.07 20.44 -7.47
CA TYR A 380 8.46 20.30 -7.84
C TYR A 380 9.17 19.39 -6.86
N THR A 381 9.91 18.43 -7.37
CA THR A 381 10.74 17.53 -6.56
C THR A 381 12.17 17.56 -7.03
N LEU A 382 13.09 17.67 -6.07
CA LEU A 382 14.51 17.40 -6.24
C LEU A 382 14.84 16.07 -5.57
N LEU A 383 15.23 15.10 -6.38
CA LEU A 383 15.59 13.76 -5.99
C LEU A 383 17.10 13.55 -6.07
N ARG A 384 17.67 12.86 -5.09
CA ARG A 384 19.03 12.32 -5.15
C ARG A 384 18.99 10.86 -4.72
N PHE A 385 19.50 10.00 -5.58
CA PHE A 385 19.62 8.55 -5.34
C PHE A 385 21.08 8.13 -5.45
N LYS A 386 21.52 7.32 -4.50
CA LYS A 386 22.81 6.65 -4.53
C LYS A 386 22.64 5.19 -4.16
N GLN A 387 23.42 4.34 -4.83
CA GLN A 387 23.54 2.96 -4.50
C GLN A 387 25.00 2.56 -4.44
N ILE A 388 25.28 1.72 -3.46
CA ILE A 388 26.59 1.12 -3.23
C ILE A 388 26.38 -0.39 -3.12
N GLU A 389 27.20 -1.13 -3.85
CA GLU A 389 27.29 -2.57 -3.76
C GLU A 389 28.60 -2.96 -3.13
N GLN A 390 28.52 -4.00 -2.32
CA GLN A 390 29.68 -4.64 -1.72
C GLN A 390 29.54 -6.14 -1.85
N VAL A 391 30.51 -6.77 -2.48
CA VAL A 391 30.60 -8.23 -2.53
C VAL A 391 31.09 -8.73 -1.19
N ASN A 392 30.46 -9.74 -0.64
CA ASN A 392 30.74 -10.29 0.67
C ASN A 392 30.61 -11.82 0.65
N ALA A 393 30.84 -12.40 1.81
CA ALA A 393 30.60 -13.80 2.10
C ALA A 393 29.28 -13.98 2.83
N ALA A 394 28.48 -15.00 2.46
CA ALA A 394 27.38 -15.50 3.26
C ALA A 394 27.84 -16.68 4.13
N PHE A 395 27.24 -16.82 5.32
CA PHE A 395 27.55 -17.90 6.27
C PHE A 395 26.33 -18.81 6.44
N GLY A 396 26.57 -20.01 6.99
CA GLY A 396 25.53 -21.00 7.20
C GLY A 396 24.39 -20.60 8.11
N ASP A 397 24.53 -19.52 8.88
CA ASP A 397 23.47 -18.90 9.67
C ASP A 397 22.71 -17.81 8.91
N LEU A 398 22.90 -17.73 7.60
CA LEU A 398 22.28 -16.76 6.67
C LEU A 398 22.73 -15.33 6.91
N SER A 399 23.77 -15.11 7.73
CA SER A 399 24.38 -13.80 7.90
C SER A 399 25.29 -13.47 6.74
N ILE A 400 25.21 -12.22 6.28
CA ILE A 400 26.13 -11.66 5.31
C ILE A 400 27.05 -10.71 6.07
N THR A 401 28.35 -10.99 6.07
CA THR A 401 29.32 -10.09 6.70
C THR A 401 29.49 -8.82 5.89
N GLY A 402 29.13 -7.73 6.50
CA GLY A 402 29.54 -6.41 6.06
C GLY A 402 30.04 -5.64 7.27
N SER A 403 31.20 -5.00 7.14
CA SER A 403 31.70 -4.13 8.21
C SER A 403 30.60 -3.14 8.61
N GLY A 404 30.36 -2.96 9.90
CA GLY A 404 29.39 -2.00 10.44
C GLY A 404 29.76 -0.52 10.20
N VAL A 405 30.51 -0.23 9.14
CA VAL A 405 30.96 1.09 8.76
C VAL A 405 29.89 1.80 7.94
N ASP A 406 29.71 3.08 8.13
CA ASP A 406 28.79 3.90 7.35
C ASP A 406 29.15 3.80 5.87
N ALA A 407 28.32 3.09 5.12
CA ALA A 407 28.52 2.80 3.70
C ALA A 407 28.53 4.06 2.81
N PHE A 408 28.06 5.17 3.36
CA PHE A 408 28.02 6.45 2.65
C PHE A 408 29.20 7.36 3.02
N ASP A 409 30.07 6.93 3.93
CA ASP A 409 31.33 7.60 4.27
C ASP A 409 32.52 6.84 3.64
N PRO A 410 32.98 7.25 2.46
CA PRO A 410 34.07 6.56 1.76
C PRO A 410 35.41 6.59 2.53
N SER A 411 35.57 7.46 3.52
CA SER A 411 36.78 7.55 4.35
C SER A 411 36.86 6.47 5.42
N ARG A 412 35.75 5.76 5.69
CA ARG A 412 35.63 4.75 6.75
C ARG A 412 35.45 3.31 6.23
N MET A 413 35.60 3.09 4.94
CA MET A 413 35.49 1.77 4.36
C MET A 413 36.77 0.97 4.59
N PRO A 414 36.69 -0.24 5.15
CA PRO A 414 37.88 -1.09 5.27
C PRO A 414 38.33 -1.51 3.85
N VAL A 415 39.60 -1.25 3.57
CA VAL A 415 40.29 -1.82 2.42
C VAL A 415 40.63 -3.24 2.79
N MET A 416 39.93 -4.19 2.24
CA MET A 416 40.34 -5.60 2.33
C MET A 416 41.14 -5.97 1.09
N SER A 417 42.43 -5.96 1.22
CA SER A 417 43.34 -6.44 0.17
C SER A 417 43.67 -7.91 0.45
N GLY A 418 43.44 -8.75 -0.55
CA GLY A 418 44.05 -10.08 -0.63
C GLY A 418 43.11 -11.28 -0.67
N ASP A 419 41.86 -11.16 -0.23
CA ASP A 419 40.98 -12.32 0.00
C ASP A 419 39.76 -12.37 -0.90
N GLY A 420 39.77 -11.67 -2.02
CA GLY A 420 38.68 -11.72 -3.01
C GLY A 420 37.45 -10.83 -2.66
N LEU A 421 37.40 -10.20 -1.51
CA LEU A 421 36.37 -9.23 -1.14
C LEU A 421 36.67 -7.90 -1.82
N GLN A 422 35.70 -7.39 -2.59
CA GLN A 422 35.86 -6.12 -3.28
C GLN A 422 35.49 -4.94 -2.38
N ASP A 423 36.20 -3.83 -2.55
CA ASP A 423 35.84 -2.55 -1.94
C ASP A 423 34.38 -2.18 -2.31
N PRO A 424 33.63 -1.58 -1.40
CA PRO A 424 32.31 -1.06 -1.72
C PRO A 424 32.37 -0.10 -2.91
N LYS A 425 31.60 -0.39 -3.93
CA LYS A 425 31.58 0.39 -5.17
C LYS A 425 30.25 1.10 -5.33
N GLN A 426 30.30 2.41 -5.56
CA GLN A 426 29.11 3.11 -5.97
C GLN A 426 28.76 2.72 -7.41
N THR A 427 27.61 2.04 -7.56
CA THR A 427 27.15 1.52 -8.85
C THR A 427 26.16 2.47 -9.50
N THR A 428 25.41 3.24 -8.70
CA THR A 428 24.43 4.20 -9.21
C THR A 428 24.51 5.53 -8.49
N GLY A 429 24.42 6.60 -9.25
CA GLY A 429 24.29 7.96 -8.74
C GLY A 429 23.36 8.76 -9.65
N LEU A 430 22.22 9.22 -9.13
CA LEU A 430 21.22 9.94 -9.89
C LEU A 430 20.79 11.21 -9.17
N THR A 431 20.70 12.31 -9.91
CA THR A 431 19.96 13.51 -9.51
C THR A 431 18.77 13.66 -10.47
N GLY A 432 17.56 13.55 -9.94
CA GLY A 432 16.31 13.74 -10.67
C GLY A 432 15.63 15.04 -10.29
N LYS A 433 15.06 15.73 -11.26
CA LYS A 433 14.13 16.84 -11.05
C LYS A 433 12.81 16.48 -11.71
N GLN A 434 11.75 16.52 -10.93
CA GLN A 434 10.41 16.27 -11.44
C GLN A 434 9.56 17.51 -11.28
N TYR A 435 8.86 17.88 -12.36
CA TYR A 435 7.93 18.99 -12.44
C TYR A 435 6.57 18.43 -12.81
N THR A 436 5.54 18.76 -12.03
CA THR A 436 4.18 18.35 -12.34
C THR A 436 3.27 19.58 -12.28
N ALA A 437 2.58 19.87 -13.38
CA ALA A 437 1.55 20.90 -13.45
C ALA A 437 0.20 20.26 -13.74
N ARG A 438 -0.85 20.74 -13.11
CA ARG A 438 -2.21 20.24 -13.24
C ARG A 438 -3.20 21.40 -13.33
N LEU A 439 -4.13 21.27 -14.28
CA LEU A 439 -5.35 22.10 -14.35
C LEU A 439 -6.55 21.15 -14.28
N PHE A 440 -7.55 21.48 -13.51
CA PHE A 440 -8.74 20.64 -13.40
C PHE A 440 -10.00 21.49 -13.26
N ALA A 441 -11.09 20.94 -13.77
CA ALA A 441 -12.42 21.51 -13.56
C ALA A 441 -13.45 20.38 -13.43
N THR A 442 -14.45 20.59 -12.59
CA THR A 442 -15.59 19.67 -12.45
C THR A 442 -16.86 20.44 -12.17
N ASP A 443 -17.94 19.94 -12.72
CA ASP A 443 -19.27 20.48 -12.56
C ASP A 443 -20.23 19.40 -12.05
N THR A 444 -21.01 19.73 -11.04
CA THR A 444 -22.06 18.88 -10.49
C THR A 444 -23.39 19.60 -10.64
N LEU A 445 -24.13 19.21 -11.69
CA LEU A 445 -25.41 19.81 -12.06
C LEU A 445 -26.57 18.90 -11.62
N SER A 446 -27.48 19.43 -10.82
CA SER A 446 -28.73 18.77 -10.47
C SER A 446 -29.86 19.24 -11.40
N PHE A 447 -30.22 18.41 -12.41
CA PHE A 447 -31.35 18.73 -13.31
C PHE A 447 -32.65 18.85 -12.54
N ASN A 448 -32.82 18.05 -11.50
CA ASN A 448 -33.90 18.09 -10.55
C ASN A 448 -33.47 17.34 -9.27
N GLU A 449 -34.36 17.12 -8.33
CA GLU A 449 -34.08 16.42 -7.07
C GLU A 449 -33.65 14.94 -7.25
N LYS A 450 -33.89 14.34 -8.45
CA LYS A 450 -33.64 12.93 -8.73
C LYS A 450 -32.46 12.67 -9.67
N TRP A 451 -32.08 13.62 -10.49
CA TRP A 451 -31.07 13.40 -11.52
C TRP A 451 -29.93 14.41 -11.40
N HIS A 452 -28.72 13.89 -11.28
CA HIS A 452 -27.52 14.66 -11.07
C HIS A 452 -26.45 14.22 -12.08
N LEU A 453 -25.86 15.18 -12.76
CA LEU A 453 -24.73 14.99 -13.68
C LEU A 453 -23.47 15.49 -12.99
N ASN A 454 -22.43 14.67 -13.00
CA ASN A 454 -21.07 15.10 -12.64
C ASN A 454 -20.21 14.99 -13.90
N ALA A 455 -19.58 16.07 -14.32
CA ALA A 455 -18.71 16.11 -15.49
C ALA A 455 -17.46 16.91 -15.19
N GLY A 456 -16.30 16.44 -15.61
CA GLY A 456 -15.05 17.12 -15.33
C GLY A 456 -13.91 16.64 -16.21
N ALA A 457 -12.79 17.31 -16.09
CA ALA A 457 -11.54 16.92 -16.72
C ALA A 457 -10.34 17.45 -15.93
N SER A 458 -9.21 16.75 -16.08
CA SER A 458 -7.92 17.22 -15.59
C SER A 458 -6.89 17.15 -16.71
N TRP A 459 -6.20 18.25 -16.95
CA TRP A 459 -5.01 18.28 -17.78
C TRP A 459 -3.78 18.17 -16.89
N ASN A 460 -2.91 17.23 -17.19
CA ASN A 460 -1.69 16.98 -16.45
C ASN A 460 -0.48 17.09 -17.37
N PHE A 461 0.58 17.71 -16.86
CA PHE A 461 1.89 17.79 -17.47
C PHE A 461 2.91 17.33 -16.45
N THR A 462 3.76 16.38 -16.81
CA THR A 462 4.89 15.92 -15.98
C THR A 462 6.16 15.96 -16.82
N ARG A 463 7.22 16.53 -16.26
CA ARG A 463 8.57 16.49 -16.82
C ARG A 463 9.51 15.92 -15.80
N ILE A 464 10.38 15.02 -16.26
CA ILE A 464 11.40 14.35 -15.47
C ILE A 464 12.73 14.63 -16.14
N ASP A 465 13.63 15.29 -15.42
CA ASP A 465 15.00 15.56 -15.84
C ASP A 465 15.93 14.72 -14.96
N ASN A 466 16.43 13.62 -15.45
CA ASN A 466 17.41 12.77 -14.79
C ASN A 466 18.83 13.20 -15.18
N THR A 467 19.76 13.13 -14.24
CA THR A 467 21.19 13.42 -14.45
C THR A 467 22.01 12.34 -13.73
N ASP A 468 22.76 11.59 -14.50
CA ASP A 468 23.75 10.64 -13.97
C ASP A 468 24.90 11.41 -13.31
N THR A 469 25.20 11.07 -12.05
CA THR A 469 26.28 11.73 -11.30
C THR A 469 27.61 10.95 -11.34
N LEU A 470 27.60 9.74 -11.92
CA LEU A 470 28.80 8.91 -12.07
C LEU A 470 29.31 8.87 -13.50
N ARG A 471 28.44 9.00 -14.48
CA ARG A 471 28.72 8.86 -15.90
C ARG A 471 28.43 10.17 -16.59
N GLY A 472 29.18 10.50 -17.61
CA GLY A 472 28.91 11.68 -18.44
C GLY A 472 27.60 11.57 -19.22
N PRO A 473 27.22 12.62 -19.97
CA PRO A 473 26.03 12.59 -20.80
C PRO A 473 26.05 11.42 -21.78
N TYR A 474 24.88 10.94 -22.16
CA TYR A 474 24.69 9.88 -23.14
C TYR A 474 25.44 10.24 -24.44
N THR A 475 26.32 9.36 -24.87
CA THR A 475 27.08 9.45 -26.14
C THR A 475 27.20 8.06 -26.75
N ALA A 476 27.57 7.95 -28.01
CA ALA A 476 27.83 6.68 -28.68
C ALA A 476 28.90 5.82 -27.97
N THR A 477 29.73 6.40 -27.12
CA THR A 477 30.76 5.73 -26.34
C THR A 477 30.37 5.54 -24.86
N ASN A 478 29.24 6.10 -24.41
CA ASN A 478 28.75 6.02 -23.03
C ASN A 478 27.23 5.69 -23.04
N LEU A 479 26.91 4.47 -23.43
CA LEU A 479 25.54 3.98 -23.61
C LEU A 479 24.80 3.72 -22.31
N SER A 480 25.44 3.82 -21.16
CA SER A 480 24.86 3.50 -19.85
C SER A 480 24.57 4.73 -18.99
N SER A 481 24.49 5.93 -19.57
CA SER A 481 24.17 7.14 -18.81
C SER A 481 22.68 7.23 -18.50
N LEU A 482 22.37 7.52 -17.23
CA LEU A 482 21.00 7.81 -16.76
C LEU A 482 20.55 9.24 -17.07
N THR A 483 21.33 10.00 -17.84
CA THR A 483 21.00 11.41 -18.15
C THR A 483 20.01 11.47 -19.29
N ASP A 484 18.77 11.81 -18.98
CA ASP A 484 17.71 12.02 -19.96
C ASP A 484 16.64 13.02 -19.49
N LYS A 485 15.74 13.43 -20.40
CA LYS A 485 14.67 14.40 -20.16
C LYS A 485 13.40 13.98 -20.86
N ASP A 486 12.43 13.57 -20.06
CA ASP A 486 11.13 13.12 -20.54
C ASP A 486 10.01 14.08 -20.19
N SER A 487 9.01 14.14 -21.04
CA SER A 487 7.82 14.96 -20.82
C SER A 487 6.56 14.22 -21.23
N TYR A 488 5.56 14.25 -20.37
CA TYR A 488 4.28 13.56 -20.53
C TYR A 488 3.15 14.57 -20.35
N THR A 489 2.19 14.54 -21.23
CA THR A 489 1.01 15.40 -21.15
C THR A 489 -0.25 14.64 -21.49
N ARG A 490 -1.35 14.91 -20.77
CA ARG A 490 -2.63 14.29 -21.04
C ARG A 490 -3.80 15.06 -20.45
N LEU A 491 -4.91 15.05 -21.21
CA LEU A 491 -6.24 15.43 -20.75
C LEU A 491 -7.00 14.15 -20.36
N ASN A 492 -7.50 14.11 -19.14
CA ASN A 492 -8.24 12.98 -18.58
C ASN A 492 -9.67 13.44 -18.25
N PRO A 493 -10.69 13.00 -19.02
CA PRO A 493 -12.09 13.33 -18.76
C PRO A 493 -12.73 12.42 -17.73
N THR A 494 -13.81 12.90 -17.11
CA THR A 494 -14.74 12.11 -16.30
C THR A 494 -16.17 12.58 -16.52
N VAL A 495 -17.11 11.65 -16.55
CA VAL A 495 -18.54 11.93 -16.58
C VAL A 495 -19.29 10.87 -15.80
N GLY A 496 -20.25 11.27 -15.01
CA GLY A 496 -21.09 10.36 -14.24
C GLY A 496 -22.51 10.89 -14.10
N LEU A 497 -23.44 9.97 -14.08
CA LEU A 497 -24.85 10.24 -13.88
C LEU A 497 -25.35 9.52 -12.63
N THR A 498 -26.03 10.24 -11.77
CA THR A 498 -26.64 9.69 -10.56
C THR A 498 -28.15 9.89 -10.62
N HIS A 499 -28.89 8.84 -10.25
CA HIS A 499 -30.35 8.86 -10.12
C HIS A 499 -30.75 8.51 -8.69
N THR A 500 -31.46 9.41 -8.01
CA THR A 500 -31.97 9.26 -6.66
C THR A 500 -33.49 9.25 -6.70
N PRO A 501 -34.14 8.11 -7.05
CA PRO A 501 -35.60 8.01 -7.18
C PRO A 501 -36.34 8.37 -5.87
N ASN A 502 -35.69 8.07 -4.72
CA ASN A 502 -36.12 8.41 -3.37
C ASN A 502 -34.90 8.52 -2.44
N GLU A 503 -35.10 8.91 -1.19
CA GLU A 503 -34.05 9.11 -0.18
C GLU A 503 -33.28 7.81 0.17
N ASN A 504 -33.87 6.63 -0.07
CA ASN A 504 -33.33 5.33 0.28
C ASN A 504 -32.60 4.63 -0.87
N LEU A 505 -32.55 5.21 -2.07
CA LEU A 505 -31.95 4.56 -3.22
C LEU A 505 -31.16 5.56 -4.08
N THR A 506 -29.91 5.26 -4.31
CA THR A 506 -29.05 5.92 -5.28
C THR A 506 -28.58 4.91 -6.30
N LEU A 507 -28.77 5.21 -7.57
CA LEU A 507 -28.21 4.47 -8.70
C LEU A 507 -27.23 5.38 -9.43
N PHE A 508 -26.13 4.83 -9.92
CA PHE A 508 -25.14 5.64 -10.63
C PHE A 508 -24.44 4.86 -11.75
N THR A 509 -23.95 5.63 -12.71
CA THR A 509 -23.01 5.15 -13.72
C THR A 509 -21.96 6.21 -14.00
N SER A 510 -20.74 5.79 -14.29
CA SER A 510 -19.66 6.72 -14.63
C SER A 510 -18.67 6.15 -15.62
N TYR A 511 -18.05 7.07 -16.35
CA TYR A 511 -16.87 6.86 -17.18
C TYR A 511 -15.78 7.82 -16.76
N SER A 512 -14.54 7.35 -16.64
CA SER A 512 -13.41 8.20 -16.28
C SER A 512 -12.12 7.69 -16.88
N GLU A 513 -11.20 8.63 -17.16
CA GLU A 513 -9.82 8.35 -17.54
C GLU A 513 -8.86 8.93 -16.50
N SER A 514 -7.74 8.27 -16.32
CA SER A 514 -6.59 8.82 -15.59
C SER A 514 -5.29 8.34 -16.22
N SER A 515 -4.18 9.00 -15.87
CA SER A 515 -2.87 8.67 -16.42
C SER A 515 -1.80 8.64 -15.33
N ARG A 516 -0.75 7.86 -15.58
CA ARG A 516 0.46 7.78 -14.78
C ARG A 516 1.68 7.97 -15.71
N ALA A 517 2.46 8.99 -15.48
CA ALA A 517 3.77 9.11 -16.10
C ALA A 517 4.73 8.04 -15.53
N PRO A 518 5.68 7.53 -16.29
CA PRO A 518 6.80 6.75 -15.76
C PRO A 518 7.52 7.53 -14.65
N THR A 519 8.20 6.83 -13.78
CA THR A 519 8.98 7.41 -12.68
C THR A 519 10.48 7.41 -13.01
N SER A 520 11.29 8.15 -12.26
CA SER A 520 12.75 8.19 -12.49
C SER A 520 13.41 6.81 -12.39
N ILE A 521 12.90 5.91 -11.54
CA ILE A 521 13.43 4.55 -11.46
C ILE A 521 13.00 3.67 -12.63
N GLU A 522 11.77 3.82 -13.11
CA GLU A 522 11.28 3.07 -14.27
C GLU A 522 12.03 3.47 -15.53
N LEU A 523 12.21 4.77 -15.73
CA LEU A 523 13.01 5.30 -16.82
C LEU A 523 14.45 4.81 -16.74
N GLY A 524 15.15 5.00 -15.64
CA GLY A 524 16.54 4.55 -15.49
C GLY A 524 16.73 3.03 -15.43
N CYS A 525 15.69 2.23 -15.72
CA CYS A 525 15.69 0.78 -15.63
C CYS A 525 14.86 0.14 -16.74
N SER A 526 14.86 0.71 -17.95
CA SER A 526 14.00 0.27 -19.05
C SER A 526 14.75 -0.41 -20.20
N ASN A 527 16.09 -0.41 -20.18
CA ASN A 527 16.89 -1.00 -21.26
C ASN A 527 17.06 -2.52 -21.11
N PRO A 528 16.49 -3.35 -22.03
CA PRO A 528 16.67 -4.80 -21.96
C PRO A 528 18.11 -5.27 -22.24
N ALA A 529 18.91 -4.46 -22.94
CA ALA A 529 20.33 -4.77 -23.19
C ALA A 529 21.22 -4.46 -21.98
N GLN A 530 20.73 -3.68 -21.04
CA GLN A 530 21.40 -3.30 -19.79
C GLN A 530 20.40 -3.38 -18.63
N PRO A 531 19.96 -4.60 -18.25
CA PRO A 531 18.97 -4.77 -17.20
C PRO A 531 19.51 -4.36 -15.83
N CYS A 532 18.63 -3.90 -14.98
CA CYS A 532 18.96 -3.49 -13.63
C CYS A 532 18.97 -4.68 -12.67
N LEU A 533 19.94 -4.72 -11.78
CA LEU A 533 19.89 -5.57 -10.59
C LEU A 533 19.03 -4.84 -9.54
N LEU A 534 17.73 -5.08 -9.52
CA LEU A 534 16.83 -4.43 -8.55
C LEU A 534 16.91 -5.12 -7.17
N PRO A 535 16.90 -4.27 -6.12
CA PRO A 535 16.70 -2.81 -6.13
C PRO A 535 17.95 -2.01 -6.52
N SER A 536 18.93 -2.62 -7.14
CA SER A 536 20.30 -2.23 -6.98
C SER A 536 21.01 -1.55 -8.15
N GLN A 537 20.69 -1.75 -9.41
CA GLN A 537 21.39 -1.06 -10.50
C GLN A 537 20.43 -0.37 -11.45
N MET A 538 20.67 0.89 -11.72
CA MET A 538 20.03 1.61 -12.82
C MET A 538 21.01 1.69 -14.00
N ALA A 539 20.53 1.33 -15.17
CA ALA A 539 21.26 1.41 -16.42
C ALA A 539 20.30 1.88 -17.50
N ASP A 540 20.73 2.70 -18.38
CA ASP A 540 20.18 3.29 -19.60
C ASP A 540 18.64 3.21 -19.89
N ASP A 541 18.11 4.13 -20.69
CA ASP A 541 16.76 4.62 -20.72
C ASP A 541 16.13 4.67 -22.14
N PRO A 542 15.55 3.57 -22.68
CA PRO A 542 14.57 3.70 -23.75
C PRO A 542 13.27 4.34 -23.21
N PRO A 543 12.64 5.27 -23.94
CA PRO A 543 11.48 5.99 -23.48
C PRO A 543 10.28 5.06 -23.23
N LEU A 544 9.70 5.15 -22.02
CA LEU A 544 8.45 4.48 -21.68
C LEU A 544 7.26 5.38 -21.99
N ASN A 545 6.17 4.79 -22.48
CA ASN A 545 4.90 5.49 -22.62
C ASN A 545 4.22 5.65 -21.25
N GLN A 546 3.45 6.73 -21.10
CA GLN A 546 2.60 6.88 -19.92
C GLN A 546 1.44 5.86 -19.90
N VAL A 547 1.13 5.33 -18.75
CA VAL A 547 -0.02 4.43 -18.55
C VAL A 547 -1.30 5.24 -18.58
N VAL A 548 -2.33 4.73 -19.28
CA VAL A 548 -3.67 5.33 -19.34
C VAL A 548 -4.72 4.32 -18.95
N ALA A 549 -5.44 4.60 -17.87
CA ALA A 549 -6.58 3.82 -17.43
C ALA A 549 -7.90 4.43 -17.90
N LYS A 550 -8.78 3.58 -18.43
CA LYS A 550 -10.17 3.90 -18.80
C LYS A 550 -11.10 3.02 -17.98
N THR A 551 -11.93 3.65 -17.16
CA THR A 551 -12.80 2.95 -16.20
C THR A 551 -14.26 3.25 -16.48
N TYR A 552 -15.07 2.20 -16.50
CA TYR A 552 -16.53 2.23 -16.48
C TYR A 552 -17.02 1.66 -15.15
N GLU A 553 -17.96 2.32 -14.53
CA GLU A 553 -18.60 1.83 -13.30
C GLU A 553 -20.11 2.01 -13.36
N VAL A 554 -20.86 1.03 -12.86
CA VAL A 554 -22.30 1.12 -12.63
C VAL A 554 -22.60 0.52 -11.27
N GLY A 555 -23.45 1.16 -10.51
CA GLY A 555 -23.76 0.67 -9.17
C GLY A 555 -25.00 1.31 -8.54
N GLY A 556 -25.23 0.89 -7.33
CA GLY A 556 -26.28 1.42 -6.48
C GLY A 556 -25.94 1.25 -5.02
N ARG A 557 -26.55 2.08 -4.20
CA ARG A 557 -26.48 2.04 -2.74
C ARG A 557 -27.74 2.58 -2.13
N GLY A 558 -28.01 2.21 -0.90
CA GLY A 558 -29.17 2.73 -0.21
C GLY A 558 -29.51 1.95 1.07
N ASN A 559 -30.68 2.25 1.60
CA ASN A 559 -31.25 1.58 2.76
C ASN A 559 -32.35 0.61 2.31
N LEU A 560 -32.24 -0.67 2.69
CA LEU A 560 -33.31 -1.64 2.52
C LEU A 560 -34.36 -1.48 3.62
N THR A 561 -33.90 -1.15 4.83
CA THR A 561 -34.69 -0.77 5.98
C THR A 561 -33.93 0.35 6.73
N GLU A 562 -34.53 0.92 7.77
CA GLU A 562 -33.87 1.91 8.64
C GLU A 562 -32.55 1.38 9.25
N ASN A 563 -32.46 0.06 9.44
CA ASN A 563 -31.34 -0.61 10.08
C ASN A 563 -30.46 -1.43 9.14
N LEU A 564 -30.72 -1.43 7.84
CA LEU A 564 -29.97 -2.24 6.86
C LEU A 564 -29.60 -1.43 5.63
N ARG A 565 -28.32 -1.19 5.46
CA ARG A 565 -27.71 -0.52 4.30
C ARG A 565 -27.06 -1.52 3.36
N TRP A 566 -27.07 -1.18 2.07
CA TRP A 566 -26.43 -1.98 1.03
C TRP A 566 -25.66 -1.09 0.04
N SER A 567 -24.67 -1.68 -0.59
CA SER A 567 -23.99 -1.13 -1.76
C SER A 567 -23.63 -2.25 -2.74
N ALA A 568 -23.72 -1.95 -4.03
CA ALA A 568 -23.30 -2.85 -5.10
C ALA A 568 -22.68 -2.04 -6.23
N GLY A 569 -21.55 -2.49 -6.77
CA GLY A 569 -20.87 -1.85 -7.89
C GLY A 569 -20.26 -2.88 -8.83
N LEU A 570 -20.47 -2.69 -10.12
CA LEU A 570 -19.79 -3.39 -11.20
C LEU A 570 -18.84 -2.44 -11.87
N TYR A 571 -17.63 -2.86 -12.15
CA TYR A 571 -16.63 -2.04 -12.79
C TYR A 571 -15.82 -2.78 -13.84
N GLN A 572 -15.32 -2.02 -14.81
CA GLN A 572 -14.29 -2.45 -15.75
C GLN A 572 -13.28 -1.32 -15.95
N ALA A 573 -12.01 -1.62 -15.72
CA ALA A 573 -10.88 -0.74 -16.00
C ALA A 573 -9.93 -1.40 -17.00
N VAL A 574 -9.49 -0.66 -18.00
CA VAL A 574 -8.48 -1.09 -18.97
C VAL A 574 -7.32 -0.11 -18.92
N ASN A 575 -6.15 -0.61 -18.57
CA ASN A 575 -4.91 0.14 -18.69
C ASN A 575 -4.33 -0.08 -20.10
N HIS A 576 -3.95 0.99 -20.74
CA HIS A 576 -3.17 1.03 -21.97
C HIS A 576 -1.73 1.37 -21.63
N ASP A 577 -0.79 0.77 -22.33
CA ASP A 577 0.65 0.93 -22.12
C ASP A 577 1.06 0.71 -20.66
N ASP A 578 0.46 -0.32 -20.03
CA ASP A 578 0.75 -0.64 -18.63
C ASP A 578 2.24 -0.96 -18.46
N ILE A 579 2.85 -0.49 -17.37
CA ILE A 579 4.28 -0.66 -17.11
C ILE A 579 4.46 -1.75 -16.07
N GLN A 580 5.29 -2.73 -16.40
CA GLN A 580 5.63 -3.81 -15.48
C GLN A 580 7.13 -4.09 -15.52
N PHE A 581 7.70 -4.44 -14.37
CA PHE A 581 9.04 -4.99 -14.28
C PHE A 581 9.04 -6.43 -14.76
N THR A 582 10.00 -6.79 -15.57
CA THR A 582 10.23 -8.16 -16.07
C THR A 582 11.67 -8.57 -15.81
N ALA A 583 11.89 -9.84 -15.47
CA ALA A 583 13.23 -10.37 -15.37
C ALA A 583 13.92 -10.34 -16.74
N SER A 584 15.25 -10.32 -16.73
CA SER A 584 16.09 -10.48 -17.92
C SER A 584 16.62 -11.92 -17.98
N ALA A 585 17.35 -12.25 -19.04
CA ALA A 585 18.11 -13.51 -19.13
C ALA A 585 19.28 -13.59 -18.12
N ILE A 586 19.66 -12.44 -17.55
CA ILE A 586 20.68 -12.38 -16.49
C ILE A 586 19.99 -12.62 -15.15
N SER A 587 20.39 -13.65 -14.43
CA SER A 587 19.84 -13.97 -13.10
C SER A 587 19.92 -12.76 -12.15
N GLY A 588 18.84 -12.53 -11.39
CA GLY A 588 18.72 -11.41 -10.46
C GLY A 588 18.53 -10.02 -11.11
N ALA A 589 18.54 -9.92 -12.44
CA ALA A 589 18.39 -8.68 -13.18
C ALA A 589 17.04 -8.56 -13.90
N GLY A 590 16.63 -7.34 -14.20
CA GLY A 590 15.39 -7.09 -14.93
C GLY A 590 15.26 -5.64 -15.40
N TYR A 591 14.16 -5.34 -16.06
CA TYR A 591 13.89 -4.01 -16.60
C TYR A 591 12.40 -3.73 -16.67
N TYR A 592 12.02 -2.46 -16.72
CA TYR A 592 10.65 -2.04 -16.95
C TYR A 592 10.33 -1.95 -18.43
N LYS A 593 9.15 -2.38 -18.80
CA LYS A 593 8.64 -2.21 -20.16
C LYS A 593 7.15 -1.93 -20.18
N ASN A 594 6.68 -1.29 -21.24
CA ASN A 594 5.26 -1.23 -21.54
C ASN A 594 4.78 -2.60 -22.03
N ILE A 595 3.89 -3.23 -21.29
CA ILE A 595 3.37 -4.58 -21.59
C ILE A 595 2.06 -4.55 -22.38
N GLY A 596 1.72 -3.42 -22.96
CA GLY A 596 0.46 -3.24 -23.69
C GLY A 596 -0.73 -3.05 -22.77
N ARG A 597 -1.75 -3.89 -22.87
CA ARG A 597 -2.98 -3.69 -22.11
C ARG A 597 -3.17 -4.71 -21.01
N THR A 598 -3.62 -4.19 -19.86
CA THR A 598 -4.16 -5.03 -18.77
C THR A 598 -5.61 -4.62 -18.48
N LYS A 599 -6.41 -5.56 -18.00
CA LYS A 599 -7.83 -5.35 -17.74
C LYS A 599 -8.22 -5.86 -16.37
N ARG A 600 -9.02 -5.05 -15.67
CA ARG A 600 -9.61 -5.38 -14.38
C ARG A 600 -11.11 -5.24 -14.46
N GLN A 601 -11.83 -6.29 -14.09
CA GLN A 601 -13.29 -6.34 -14.03
C GLN A 601 -13.71 -6.90 -12.69
N GLY A 602 -14.79 -6.41 -12.13
CA GLY A 602 -15.21 -6.91 -10.85
C GLY A 602 -16.56 -6.46 -10.38
N LEU A 603 -16.93 -7.04 -9.24
CA LEU A 603 -18.16 -6.79 -8.49
C LEU A 603 -17.79 -6.55 -7.04
N ASP A 604 -18.29 -5.46 -6.46
CA ASP A 604 -18.21 -5.18 -5.02
C ASP A 604 -19.63 -5.17 -4.43
N LEU A 605 -19.85 -5.96 -3.39
CA LEU A 605 -21.11 -6.03 -2.65
C LEU A 605 -20.85 -5.70 -1.18
N GLY A 606 -21.70 -4.90 -0.57
CA GLY A 606 -21.65 -4.57 0.84
C GLY A 606 -23.04 -4.57 1.47
N LEU A 607 -23.08 -5.08 2.68
CA LEU A 607 -24.25 -5.03 3.57
C LEU A 607 -23.76 -4.57 4.94
N ALA A 608 -24.48 -3.67 5.57
CA ALA A 608 -24.20 -3.26 6.94
C ALA A 608 -25.53 -3.07 7.68
N GLY A 609 -25.61 -3.57 8.89
CA GLY A 609 -26.84 -3.51 9.69
C GLY A 609 -26.59 -3.49 11.18
N ASN A 610 -27.64 -3.17 11.89
CA ASN A 610 -27.71 -3.28 13.35
C ASN A 610 -29.02 -3.95 13.77
N VAL A 611 -28.92 -4.81 14.79
CA VAL A 611 -30.08 -5.44 15.45
C VAL A 611 -29.80 -5.35 16.96
N ASP A 612 -30.54 -4.55 17.64
CA ASP A 612 -30.35 -4.26 19.08
C ASP A 612 -28.88 -3.86 19.38
N ASN A 613 -28.22 -4.63 20.22
CA ASN A 613 -26.84 -4.42 20.62
C ASN A 613 -25.81 -5.01 19.63
N PHE A 614 -26.23 -5.60 18.51
CA PHE A 614 -25.37 -6.22 17.52
C PHE A 614 -25.26 -5.38 16.25
N LYS A 615 -24.07 -4.87 15.96
CA LYS A 615 -23.73 -4.21 14.68
C LYS A 615 -22.90 -5.16 13.83
N TRP A 616 -23.19 -5.19 12.53
CA TRP A 616 -22.44 -6.05 11.63
C TRP A 616 -22.26 -5.40 10.27
N ASN A 617 -21.19 -5.79 9.59
CA ASN A 617 -21.05 -5.57 8.17
C ASN A 617 -20.51 -6.84 7.48
N ALA A 618 -20.90 -7.01 6.23
CA ALA A 618 -20.44 -8.07 5.36
C ALA A 618 -20.09 -7.47 4.00
N SER A 619 -18.94 -7.80 3.47
CA SER A 619 -18.57 -7.42 2.12
C SER A 619 -18.00 -8.60 1.33
N TYR A 620 -18.35 -8.63 0.05
CA TYR A 620 -17.82 -9.57 -0.91
C TYR A 620 -17.32 -8.80 -2.13
N SER A 621 -16.11 -9.13 -2.57
CA SER A 621 -15.54 -8.58 -3.78
C SER A 621 -15.05 -9.69 -4.70
N PHE A 622 -15.36 -9.56 -5.99
CA PHE A 622 -14.81 -10.37 -7.06
C PHE A 622 -13.96 -9.52 -7.97
N VAL A 623 -12.72 -9.94 -8.23
CA VAL A 623 -11.77 -9.24 -9.09
C VAL A 623 -11.23 -10.20 -10.14
N ARG A 624 -11.40 -9.86 -11.40
CA ARG A 624 -10.76 -10.51 -12.54
C ARG A 624 -9.76 -9.54 -13.15
N ALA A 625 -8.48 -9.69 -12.78
CA ALA A 625 -7.38 -8.91 -13.32
C ALA A 625 -6.57 -9.77 -14.29
N THR A 626 -6.43 -9.35 -15.54
CA THR A 626 -5.84 -10.16 -16.62
C THR A 626 -5.00 -9.31 -17.57
N TYR A 627 -4.06 -9.94 -18.23
CA TYR A 627 -3.45 -9.41 -19.45
C TYR A 627 -4.51 -9.35 -20.56
N ASP A 628 -4.59 -8.23 -21.29
CA ASP A 628 -5.50 -8.04 -22.44
C ASP A 628 -4.75 -8.01 -23.79
N THR A 629 -3.46 -8.33 -23.74
CA THR A 629 -2.54 -8.58 -24.86
C THR A 629 -1.68 -9.78 -24.50
N ASP A 630 -1.07 -10.45 -25.50
CA ASP A 630 0.00 -11.40 -25.25
C ASP A 630 1.25 -10.64 -24.82
N VAL A 631 1.97 -11.17 -23.81
CA VAL A 631 3.17 -10.53 -23.23
C VAL A 631 4.22 -11.59 -22.99
N ASP A 632 5.43 -11.36 -23.47
CA ASP A 632 6.57 -12.23 -23.22
C ASP A 632 7.27 -11.80 -21.92
N PHE A 633 7.57 -12.78 -21.11
CA PHE A 633 8.28 -12.66 -19.85
C PHE A 633 9.49 -13.59 -19.84
N MET A 634 10.42 -13.34 -18.94
CA MET A 634 11.54 -14.19 -18.65
C MET A 634 11.56 -14.59 -17.19
N ASN A 635 11.64 -15.87 -16.93
CA ASN A 635 11.89 -16.44 -15.60
C ASN A 635 12.22 -17.93 -15.78
N SER A 636 13.49 -18.30 -15.66
CA SER A 636 13.99 -19.69 -15.72
C SER A 636 13.26 -20.62 -14.76
N SER A 637 12.78 -20.12 -13.61
CA SER A 637 12.05 -20.91 -12.62
C SER A 637 10.61 -21.24 -13.02
N ASN A 638 10.09 -20.69 -14.13
CA ASN A 638 8.79 -21.10 -14.66
C ASN A 638 8.94 -22.42 -15.43
N SER A 639 8.17 -23.45 -15.04
CA SER A 639 8.25 -24.79 -15.66
C SER A 639 7.86 -24.87 -17.13
N THR A 640 7.39 -23.78 -17.72
CA THR A 640 7.01 -23.66 -19.13
C THR A 640 7.91 -22.70 -19.90
N ALA A 641 8.96 -22.20 -19.26
CA ALA A 641 9.97 -21.41 -19.91
C ALA A 641 10.78 -22.30 -20.88
N ASP A 642 11.25 -21.69 -21.97
CA ASP A 642 12.21 -22.31 -22.86
C ASP A 642 13.63 -22.30 -22.26
N ASP A 643 14.61 -22.75 -23.03
CA ASP A 643 16.03 -22.86 -22.60
C ASP A 643 16.64 -21.48 -22.28
N ASP A 644 16.11 -20.40 -22.87
CA ASP A 644 16.51 -19.02 -22.58
C ASP A 644 15.74 -18.40 -21.38
N GLY A 645 14.84 -19.16 -20.76
CA GLY A 645 13.99 -18.72 -19.65
C GLY A 645 12.77 -17.92 -20.10
N ALA A 646 12.45 -17.86 -21.40
CA ALA A 646 11.34 -17.08 -21.92
C ALA A 646 10.02 -17.87 -21.93
N TYR A 647 8.91 -17.17 -21.68
CA TYR A 647 7.56 -17.71 -21.80
C TYR A 647 6.56 -16.58 -22.09
N THR A 648 5.42 -16.91 -22.66
CA THR A 648 4.39 -15.94 -23.03
C THR A 648 3.18 -16.07 -22.13
N ALA A 649 2.80 -14.96 -21.46
CA ALA A 649 1.48 -14.81 -20.87
C ALA A 649 0.47 -14.44 -21.98
N LYS A 650 -0.47 -15.34 -22.24
CA LYS A 650 -1.50 -15.12 -23.26
C LYS A 650 -2.56 -14.15 -22.77
N LYS A 651 -3.19 -13.44 -23.70
CA LYS A 651 -4.38 -12.66 -23.41
C LYS A 651 -5.41 -13.47 -22.60
N GLY A 652 -5.83 -12.94 -21.46
CA GLY A 652 -6.74 -13.60 -20.53
C GLY A 652 -6.06 -14.30 -19.35
N SER A 653 -4.73 -14.45 -19.35
CA SER A 653 -3.95 -14.90 -18.18
C SER A 653 -4.11 -13.92 -17.03
N TYR A 654 -4.23 -14.43 -15.80
CA TYR A 654 -4.43 -13.62 -14.60
C TYR A 654 -3.12 -12.95 -14.16
N LEU A 655 -3.24 -11.72 -13.72
CA LEU A 655 -2.15 -11.00 -13.05
C LEU A 655 -1.84 -11.68 -11.70
N PRO A 656 -0.56 -11.77 -11.31
CA PRO A 656 -0.15 -12.38 -10.04
C PRO A 656 -0.56 -11.55 -8.83
N SER A 657 -0.53 -12.17 -7.64
CA SER A 657 -0.77 -11.58 -6.31
C SER A 657 -2.14 -10.91 -6.13
N ILE A 658 -3.15 -11.31 -6.91
CA ILE A 658 -4.51 -10.78 -6.81
C ILE A 658 -5.49 -11.92 -6.54
N PRO A 659 -6.03 -12.06 -5.32
CA PRO A 659 -7.07 -13.05 -5.03
C PRO A 659 -8.38 -12.65 -5.69
N ARG A 660 -9.00 -13.58 -6.40
CA ARG A 660 -10.22 -13.33 -7.18
C ARG A 660 -11.45 -13.11 -6.31
N HIS A 661 -11.56 -13.82 -5.20
CA HIS A 661 -12.68 -13.74 -4.27
C HIS A 661 -12.19 -13.27 -2.91
N GLN A 662 -12.89 -12.30 -2.36
CA GLN A 662 -12.60 -11.70 -1.06
C GLN A 662 -13.89 -11.62 -0.27
N LEU A 663 -13.90 -12.16 0.94
CA LEU A 663 -15.02 -12.10 1.87
C LEU A 663 -14.56 -11.48 3.18
N LYS A 664 -15.31 -10.51 3.67
CA LYS A 664 -15.05 -9.87 4.96
C LYS A 664 -16.35 -9.77 5.75
N LEU A 665 -16.28 -10.22 6.99
CA LEU A 665 -17.40 -10.17 7.92
C LEU A 665 -16.91 -9.50 9.21
N ARG A 666 -17.62 -8.50 9.67
CA ARG A 666 -17.43 -7.86 10.97
C ARG A 666 -18.69 -8.03 11.80
N GLY A 667 -18.56 -8.50 13.03
CA GLY A 667 -19.60 -8.45 14.05
C GLY A 667 -19.09 -7.68 15.27
N GLN A 668 -19.92 -6.83 15.85
CA GLN A 668 -19.64 -6.14 17.10
C GLN A 668 -20.88 -6.26 18.00
N TYR A 669 -20.68 -6.73 19.22
CA TYR A 669 -21.72 -6.86 20.22
C TYR A 669 -21.43 -5.97 21.43
N THR A 670 -22.38 -5.14 21.79
CA THR A 670 -22.34 -4.28 22.97
C THR A 670 -22.96 -5.06 24.14
N ILE A 671 -22.10 -5.55 25.04
CA ILE A 671 -22.51 -6.35 26.20
C ILE A 671 -23.19 -5.45 27.24
N SER A 672 -22.60 -4.28 27.49
CA SER A 672 -23.12 -3.22 28.34
C SER A 672 -22.72 -1.86 27.78
N SER A 673 -23.18 -0.76 28.38
CA SER A 673 -22.73 0.60 28.04
C SER A 673 -21.20 0.75 28.02
N ASP A 674 -20.51 -0.06 28.81
CA ASP A 674 -19.07 0.06 29.03
C ASP A 674 -18.26 -1.01 28.33
N TRP A 675 -18.86 -2.09 27.80
CA TRP A 675 -18.16 -3.23 27.28
C TRP A 675 -18.63 -3.63 25.88
N THR A 676 -17.70 -3.62 24.92
CA THR A 676 -17.93 -4.12 23.56
C THR A 676 -16.92 -5.23 23.21
N ILE A 677 -17.40 -6.20 22.44
CA ILE A 677 -16.57 -7.23 21.81
C ILE A 677 -16.80 -7.21 20.31
N GLY A 678 -15.76 -7.53 19.55
CA GLY A 678 -15.82 -7.56 18.12
C GLY A 678 -15.08 -8.75 17.52
N THR A 679 -15.49 -9.16 16.33
CA THR A 679 -14.82 -10.19 15.53
C THR A 679 -14.75 -9.76 14.09
N ASN A 680 -13.61 -10.04 13.43
CA ASN A 680 -13.44 -9.92 12.00
C ASN A 680 -13.13 -11.30 11.43
N ILE A 681 -13.78 -11.67 10.33
CA ILE A 681 -13.45 -12.84 9.53
C ILE A 681 -13.08 -12.34 8.14
N VAL A 682 -11.85 -12.59 7.72
CA VAL A 682 -11.38 -12.25 6.38
C VAL A 682 -10.99 -13.51 5.64
N GLY A 683 -11.44 -13.62 4.38
CA GLY A 683 -11.20 -14.77 3.54
C GLY A 683 -10.83 -14.38 2.13
N PHE A 684 -9.83 -15.07 1.58
CA PHE A 684 -9.31 -14.84 0.24
C PHE A 684 -9.18 -16.15 -0.51
N SER A 685 -9.47 -16.13 -1.82
CA SER A 685 -9.22 -17.27 -2.69
C SER A 685 -7.73 -17.46 -2.95
N ASP A 686 -7.39 -18.57 -3.65
CA ASP A 686 -6.07 -18.77 -4.24
C ASP A 686 -5.69 -17.62 -5.19
N GLN A 687 -4.38 -17.40 -5.34
CA GLN A 687 -3.82 -16.41 -6.26
C GLN A 687 -2.52 -16.94 -6.90
N TYR A 688 -2.26 -16.52 -8.12
CA TYR A 688 -1.02 -16.84 -8.81
C TYR A 688 0.16 -16.09 -8.19
N VAL A 689 1.34 -16.68 -8.23
CA VAL A 689 2.58 -16.07 -7.76
C VAL A 689 3.27 -15.32 -8.88
N TRP A 690 4.15 -14.38 -8.55
CA TRP A 690 5.04 -13.71 -9.49
C TRP A 690 5.98 -14.73 -10.16
N GLY A 691 6.27 -14.57 -11.45
CA GLY A 691 6.96 -15.54 -12.26
C GLY A 691 6.05 -16.60 -12.93
N ASN A 692 4.74 -16.57 -12.60
CA ASN A 692 3.72 -17.43 -13.22
C ASN A 692 2.66 -16.60 -13.94
N GLU A 693 3.06 -15.60 -14.70
CA GLU A 693 2.18 -14.67 -15.42
C GLU A 693 1.36 -15.37 -16.51
N ASN A 694 1.87 -16.49 -17.06
CA ASN A 694 1.14 -17.32 -18.02
C ASN A 694 0.12 -18.28 -17.36
N ASN A 695 0.15 -18.41 -16.03
CA ASN A 695 -0.70 -19.27 -15.22
C ASN A 695 -0.52 -20.79 -15.47
N ASN A 696 0.54 -21.17 -16.15
CA ASN A 696 0.78 -22.54 -16.60
C ASN A 696 1.86 -23.31 -15.82
N HIS A 697 2.59 -22.60 -14.93
CA HIS A 697 3.59 -23.26 -14.11
C HIS A 697 2.99 -24.42 -13.30
N ARG A 698 3.73 -25.54 -13.29
CA ARG A 698 3.40 -26.76 -12.54
C ARG A 698 4.64 -27.26 -11.82
N ALA A 699 4.45 -27.73 -10.60
CA ALA A 699 5.52 -28.46 -9.91
C ALA A 699 5.83 -29.75 -10.66
N ASN A 700 7.09 -30.07 -10.81
CA ASN A 700 7.50 -31.34 -11.36
C ASN A 700 7.43 -32.41 -10.25
N SER A 701 6.60 -33.45 -10.44
CA SER A 701 6.45 -34.52 -9.45
C SER A 701 7.72 -35.38 -9.27
N ALA A 702 8.61 -35.38 -10.25
CA ALA A 702 9.89 -36.10 -10.15
C ALA A 702 10.83 -35.49 -9.10
N CYS A 703 10.58 -34.24 -8.69
CA CYS A 703 11.38 -33.52 -7.70
C CYS A 703 10.94 -33.68 -6.27
N GLN A 704 9.86 -34.38 -6.02
CA GLN A 704 9.30 -34.62 -4.67
C GLN A 704 10.06 -35.71 -3.87
N GLY A 705 11.32 -35.98 -4.16
CA GLY A 705 12.11 -36.99 -3.45
C GLY A 705 13.55 -37.15 -3.89
N ALA A 706 13.98 -36.41 -4.89
CA ALA A 706 15.35 -36.50 -5.39
C ALA A 706 16.34 -35.81 -4.43
N ILE A 707 16.97 -36.59 -3.57
CA ILE A 707 18.08 -36.16 -2.70
C ILE A 707 19.42 -36.14 -3.48
N SER A 708 19.44 -36.60 -4.75
CA SER A 708 20.70 -36.77 -5.50
C SER A 708 20.44 -36.81 -7.00
N GLY A 709 21.10 -35.93 -7.74
CA GLY A 709 21.33 -36.01 -9.17
C GLY A 709 20.48 -35.06 -10.03
N SER A 710 21.15 -34.25 -10.86
CA SER A 710 20.66 -33.34 -11.92
C SER A 710 19.38 -32.58 -11.60
N THR A 711 19.53 -31.49 -10.90
CA THR A 711 18.44 -30.73 -10.30
C THR A 711 18.01 -29.49 -11.08
N GLU A 712 18.70 -29.12 -12.13
CA GLU A 712 18.42 -27.95 -12.96
C GLU A 712 17.00 -27.92 -13.55
N GLU A 713 16.37 -29.07 -13.76
CA GLU A 713 15.01 -29.16 -14.34
C GLU A 713 13.88 -29.21 -13.31
N CYS A 714 14.19 -29.17 -12.04
CA CYS A 714 13.22 -29.41 -10.97
C CYS A 714 12.47 -28.14 -10.54
N ALA A 715 11.36 -27.84 -11.18
CA ALA A 715 10.45 -26.80 -10.74
C ALA A 715 9.72 -27.18 -9.43
N GLN A 716 9.97 -26.45 -8.35
CA GLN A 716 9.31 -26.64 -7.06
C GLN A 716 8.09 -25.73 -6.91
N GLY A 717 7.07 -26.19 -6.16
CA GLY A 717 5.90 -25.42 -5.85
C GLY A 717 4.82 -25.43 -6.93
N LYS A 718 3.65 -24.95 -6.58
CA LYS A 718 2.44 -25.02 -7.44
C LYS A 718 2.21 -23.77 -8.29
N GLY A 719 3.05 -22.77 -8.24
CA GLY A 719 2.84 -21.48 -8.92
C GLY A 719 1.63 -20.69 -8.41
N LYS A 720 1.09 -21.09 -7.25
CA LYS A 720 -0.04 -20.46 -6.56
C LYS A 720 0.13 -20.55 -5.05
N ILE A 721 -0.36 -19.54 -4.34
CA ILE A 721 -0.64 -19.65 -2.92
C ILE A 721 -2.12 -20.00 -2.69
N SER A 722 -2.34 -20.84 -1.69
CA SER A 722 -3.69 -21.32 -1.35
C SER A 722 -4.53 -20.24 -0.71
N GLY A 723 -5.83 -20.26 -0.97
CA GLY A 723 -6.78 -19.41 -0.26
C GLY A 723 -6.87 -19.74 1.23
N TYR A 724 -7.25 -18.74 2.02
CA TYR A 724 -7.31 -18.85 3.47
C TYR A 724 -8.43 -18.01 4.10
N PHE A 725 -8.76 -18.34 5.35
CA PHE A 725 -9.60 -17.55 6.25
C PHE A 725 -8.83 -17.28 7.53
N VAL A 726 -8.93 -16.05 8.03
CA VAL A 726 -8.38 -15.64 9.32
C VAL A 726 -9.47 -15.00 10.15
N VAL A 727 -9.49 -15.34 11.44
CA VAL A 727 -10.45 -14.78 12.41
C VAL A 727 -9.68 -13.98 13.44
N ASN A 728 -10.11 -12.73 13.63
CA ASN A 728 -9.55 -11.80 14.60
C ASN A 728 -10.63 -11.41 15.62
N LEU A 729 -10.22 -11.14 16.85
CA LEU A 729 -11.08 -10.67 17.92
C LEU A 729 -10.54 -9.34 18.46
N ASP A 730 -11.44 -8.50 18.92
CA ASP A 730 -11.12 -7.30 19.67
C ASP A 730 -12.15 -7.06 20.77
N THR A 731 -11.73 -6.33 21.81
CA THR A 731 -12.62 -5.92 22.90
C THR A 731 -12.17 -4.60 23.48
N GLN A 732 -13.11 -3.82 23.96
CA GLN A 732 -12.87 -2.57 24.68
C GLN A 732 -13.80 -2.50 25.88
N TYR A 733 -13.23 -2.11 27.03
CA TYR A 733 -13.93 -1.93 28.30
C TYR A 733 -13.67 -0.53 28.86
N ASN A 734 -14.73 0.23 29.11
CA ASN A 734 -14.67 1.52 29.77
C ASN A 734 -14.70 1.30 31.27
N ILE A 735 -13.57 1.51 31.93
CA ILE A 735 -13.42 1.29 33.40
C ILE A 735 -14.08 2.42 34.18
N GLY A 736 -14.31 3.57 33.55
CA GLY A 736 -14.80 4.78 34.21
C GLY A 736 -13.69 5.76 34.58
N SER A 737 -14.07 6.97 34.97
CA SER A 737 -13.14 8.05 35.39
C SER A 737 -12.04 8.35 34.36
N GLY A 738 -12.32 8.20 33.06
CA GLY A 738 -11.39 8.44 31.98
C GLY A 738 -10.54 7.22 31.58
N TRP A 739 -10.60 6.09 32.30
CA TRP A 739 -9.85 4.88 31.99
C TRP A 739 -10.60 3.97 31.01
N LYS A 740 -9.87 3.46 30.02
CA LYS A 740 -10.32 2.45 29.07
C LYS A 740 -9.27 1.35 28.95
N ALA A 741 -9.70 0.10 28.92
CA ALA A 741 -8.85 -1.05 28.61
C ALA A 741 -9.30 -1.65 27.27
N PHE A 742 -8.35 -2.19 26.53
CA PHE A 742 -8.64 -2.87 25.27
C PHE A 742 -7.71 -4.07 25.05
N ALA A 743 -8.18 -5.00 24.24
CA ALA A 743 -7.37 -6.13 23.79
C ALA A 743 -7.72 -6.46 22.34
N LYS A 744 -6.73 -7.00 21.64
CA LYS A 744 -6.84 -7.50 20.27
C LYS A 744 -6.12 -8.84 20.17
N ALA A 745 -6.73 -9.78 19.44
CA ALA A 745 -6.10 -11.03 19.06
C ALA A 745 -6.29 -11.25 17.55
N ILE A 746 -5.23 -11.59 16.84
CA ILE A 746 -5.28 -11.92 15.41
C ILE A 746 -5.04 -13.41 15.22
N ASN A 747 -5.59 -13.93 14.11
CA ASN A 747 -5.42 -15.31 13.70
C ASN A 747 -5.65 -16.30 14.87
N ILE A 748 -6.78 -16.16 15.57
CA ILE A 748 -7.04 -16.88 16.83
C ILE A 748 -6.97 -18.40 16.72
N PHE A 749 -7.18 -18.94 15.50
CA PHE A 749 -7.08 -20.37 15.21
C PHE A 749 -5.68 -20.82 14.80
N ASP A 750 -4.70 -19.90 14.83
CA ASP A 750 -3.31 -20.16 14.44
C ASP A 750 -3.19 -20.80 13.05
N ARG A 751 -3.97 -20.28 12.10
CA ARG A 751 -3.98 -20.76 10.73
C ARG A 751 -2.66 -20.44 10.06
N GLU A 752 -1.98 -21.44 9.54
CA GLU A 752 -0.86 -21.22 8.61
C GLU A 752 -1.37 -20.82 7.24
N TYR A 753 -0.87 -19.70 6.73
CA TYR A 753 -1.20 -19.16 5.41
C TYR A 753 -0.04 -18.34 4.85
N ASN A 754 -0.06 -18.07 3.56
CA ASN A 754 0.88 -17.20 2.89
C ASN A 754 0.14 -16.04 2.24
N VAL A 755 0.73 -14.85 2.25
CA VAL A 755 0.11 -13.63 1.71
C VAL A 755 0.57 -13.31 0.30
N SER A 756 1.77 -13.77 -0.10
CA SER A 756 2.30 -13.61 -1.45
C SER A 756 3.29 -14.73 -1.77
N GLY A 757 3.68 -14.85 -3.04
CA GLY A 757 4.65 -15.81 -3.51
C GLY A 757 5.33 -15.38 -4.80
N ARG A 758 6.52 -15.92 -5.06
CA ARG A 758 7.35 -15.64 -6.22
C ARG A 758 8.09 -16.90 -6.65
N LEU A 759 8.15 -17.17 -7.97
CA LEU A 759 9.09 -18.16 -8.52
C LEU A 759 10.47 -17.50 -8.62
N GLY A 760 11.50 -18.24 -8.28
CA GLY A 760 12.89 -17.80 -8.29
C GLY A 760 13.81 -18.97 -8.08
N GLU A 761 15.06 -18.69 -7.78
CA GLU A 761 16.12 -19.68 -7.61
C GLU A 761 16.59 -19.72 -6.17
N THR A 762 17.12 -20.86 -5.74
CA THR A 762 17.66 -21.05 -4.39
C THR A 762 18.79 -22.07 -4.43
N GLN A 763 19.77 -21.89 -3.55
CA GLN A 763 20.85 -22.84 -3.31
C GLN A 763 20.59 -23.72 -2.08
N PHE A 764 19.35 -23.77 -1.61
CA PHE A 764 18.92 -24.62 -0.50
C PHE A 764 18.18 -25.84 -1.03
N SER A 765 18.55 -27.01 -0.53
CA SER A 765 17.85 -28.27 -0.80
C SER A 765 16.41 -28.26 -0.31
N ALA A 766 15.62 -29.25 -0.70
CA ALA A 766 14.22 -29.40 -0.23
C ALA A 766 14.09 -29.49 1.31
N ASN A 767 15.14 -29.90 1.99
CA ASN A 767 15.21 -29.98 3.44
C ASN A 767 15.76 -28.70 4.10
N GLY A 768 15.97 -27.62 3.34
CA GLY A 768 16.46 -26.35 3.85
C GLY A 768 17.97 -26.35 4.17
N VAL A 769 18.73 -27.31 3.65
CA VAL A 769 20.18 -27.35 3.81
C VAL A 769 20.82 -26.68 2.61
N TYR A 770 21.74 -25.74 2.87
CA TYR A 770 22.57 -25.15 1.83
C TYR A 770 23.57 -26.20 1.30
N ASP A 771 23.61 -26.40 0.00
CA ASP A 771 24.53 -27.32 -0.68
C ASP A 771 25.19 -26.71 -1.93
N GLY A 772 24.88 -25.45 -2.23
CA GLY A 772 25.44 -24.71 -3.36
C GLY A 772 24.82 -25.04 -4.71
N GLU A 773 23.95 -26.05 -4.78
CA GLU A 773 23.28 -26.44 -6.03
C GLU A 773 22.09 -25.52 -6.32
N GLU A 774 22.09 -24.89 -7.49
CA GLU A 774 20.97 -24.06 -7.91
C GLU A 774 19.70 -24.87 -8.15
N ARG A 775 18.58 -24.38 -7.67
CA ARG A 775 17.26 -25.01 -7.79
C ARG A 775 16.19 -23.99 -8.04
N LYS A 776 15.30 -24.30 -8.95
CA LYS A 776 14.06 -23.54 -9.17
C LYS A 776 13.16 -23.71 -7.95
N MET A 777 12.71 -22.60 -7.36
CA MET A 777 11.98 -22.62 -6.11
C MET A 777 10.72 -21.76 -6.12
N LEU A 778 9.85 -21.97 -5.13
CA LEU A 778 8.80 -21.05 -4.72
C LEU A 778 9.25 -20.32 -3.44
N GLY A 779 9.49 -19.02 -3.57
CA GLY A 779 9.64 -18.11 -2.44
C GLY A 779 8.28 -17.68 -1.93
N LEU A 780 8.09 -17.68 -0.62
CA LEU A 780 6.82 -17.38 0.04
C LEU A 780 6.97 -16.26 1.07
N LEU A 781 5.90 -15.52 1.27
CA LEU A 781 5.71 -14.61 2.39
C LEU A 781 4.68 -15.22 3.34
N PRO A 782 5.11 -15.80 4.46
CA PRO A 782 4.19 -16.40 5.41
C PRO A 782 3.41 -15.32 6.16
N GLY A 783 2.11 -15.56 6.34
CA GLY A 783 1.26 -14.73 7.17
C GLY A 783 1.53 -14.92 8.65
N ALA A 784 1.26 -13.89 9.45
CA ALA A 784 1.53 -13.87 10.88
C ALA A 784 0.78 -14.98 11.64
N PRO A 785 1.43 -15.65 12.59
CA PRO A 785 0.79 -16.61 13.49
C PRO A 785 -0.17 -15.90 14.45
N ARG A 786 -0.80 -16.66 15.34
CA ARG A 786 -1.65 -16.12 16.40
C ARG A 786 -0.87 -15.15 17.29
N ALA A 787 -1.49 -13.99 17.53
CA ALA A 787 -0.92 -12.97 18.41
C ALA A 787 -2.00 -12.22 19.18
N ALA A 788 -1.60 -11.61 20.31
CA ALA A 788 -2.49 -10.80 21.11
C ALA A 788 -1.76 -9.61 21.73
N TRP A 789 -2.47 -8.49 21.83
CA TRP A 789 -2.00 -7.26 22.48
C TRP A 789 -3.06 -6.74 23.41
N PHE A 790 -2.60 -6.09 24.50
CA PHE A 790 -3.42 -5.47 25.52
C PHE A 790 -2.99 -4.03 25.69
N GLY A 791 -3.93 -3.14 25.88
CA GLY A 791 -3.63 -1.74 26.08
C GLY A 791 -4.56 -1.11 27.09
N ILE A 792 -4.08 0.01 27.62
CA ILE A 792 -4.81 0.87 28.53
C ILE A 792 -4.67 2.31 28.06
N ARG A 793 -5.76 3.05 28.14
CA ARG A 793 -5.82 4.47 27.80
C ARG A 793 -6.42 5.24 28.95
N TYR A 794 -5.86 6.42 29.22
CA TYR A 794 -6.42 7.40 30.15
C TYR A 794 -6.66 8.72 29.44
N ASP A 795 -7.91 9.20 29.48
CA ASP A 795 -8.33 10.49 28.93
C ASP A 795 -8.55 11.49 30.07
N PHE A 796 -7.67 12.49 30.17
CA PHE A 796 -7.73 13.52 31.20
C PHE A 796 -8.92 14.47 30.97
N GLY A 797 -9.65 14.79 32.03
CA GLY A 797 -10.81 15.68 31.93
C GLY A 797 -12.00 15.08 31.22
N GLY A 798 -12.03 13.76 31.10
CA GLY A 798 -13.14 13.01 30.53
C GLY A 798 -14.44 13.28 31.32
N SER A 799 -15.25 14.20 30.81
CA SER A 799 -16.66 14.14 31.07
C SER A 799 -17.18 12.88 30.42
N ASP A 800 -17.97 12.07 31.09
CA ASP A 800 -18.80 10.97 30.60
C ASP A 800 -19.80 11.45 29.52
N LYS A 801 -19.29 12.05 28.43
CA LYS A 801 -20.15 12.30 27.28
C LYS A 801 -20.19 11.01 26.48
N PRO A 802 -21.31 10.31 26.40
CA PRO A 802 -21.46 9.23 25.43
C PRO A 802 -21.16 9.82 24.06
N ASN A 803 -20.29 9.15 23.30
CA ASN A 803 -20.08 9.44 21.88
C ASN A 803 -21.44 9.26 21.15
N ASN A 804 -22.13 10.36 20.92
CA ASN A 804 -23.36 10.40 20.12
C ASN A 804 -23.06 10.20 18.63
#